data_6c741d46e13aa12d642dbb544d762e71
#
_entry.id   6c741d46e13aa12d642dbb544d762e71
#
_cell.length_a   1.000
_cell.length_b   1.000
_cell.length_c   1.000
_cell.angle_alpha   90.00
_cell.angle_beta   90.00
_cell.angle_gamma   90.00
#
_symmetry.space_group_name_H-M   'P 1'
#
loop_
_entity.id
_entity.type
_entity.pdbx_description
1 polymer ?
#
loop_
_entity_poly.entity_id
_entity_poly.type
_entity_poly.pdbx_seq_one_letter_code
_entity_poly.pdbx_strand_id
1 'polypeptide(L)'
;MSIYQDILNWSQGRPAFVQDALRRLVVSTTLTQNDIDELFQLVKKECGDNTITINPIPLNNTHIPTVTAISGIYPKLISLNNPVNICALHNQGGLQFSNTGLTIVYGGNGSGKSSYSRILRKLCWSRNPSVTLKKNVFNPSSNQQQVDFVVEDNGSNVSFSWTENSLNNPILNSIFVFDNDCGDIYINHENPTEYKPVGIDVLEKLVSTFGSISQAFSLSVASYNTQKPELPQNLLQTSTSQWYGTIENLQRTNVDSHIQFSQTNINRKQELTTLTTAQNPQQNITNLTNQRTRINGYIRQFSQIETLFNEQNLNELRTNRNTFERVNQAYQIATMQLQNVNTLEGFGTNPWRTLWESARNYAHSSNLSDGQNFPSLASLEKCVLCQQELDETAQQRLTTFNQFVLNDVSTQLNSINSTIQGKRNLYNSLVIPSIENLAELEPLIPNFRDSYNQFVNSVATFRNSIITFLQNGGELNISLQTLTQSITSIIPVIDAEIAQNNQLLQNRNTLVSELNELTAKEFLFNNKTAILQYFDEHKYKSWINTCQAQLATNGISRKIGELMENQAVSLQHQEFVSHLNFFNRDLASKVLISRTRTSQGNTYQRCGLNGINDSINSILSEGEQKIIALSNFLAECTIDNRLNTIIFDDPVT
;
A
#
# COMPACT_ATOMS: atom_id res chain seq x y z
N MET A 1 55.80 -3.49 -1.14
CA MET A 1 55.50 -4.92 -1.34
C MET A 1 54.92 -5.11 -2.71
N SER A 2 55.12 -6.24 -3.38
CA SER A 2 54.43 -6.50 -4.66
C SER A 2 52.94 -6.74 -4.40
N ILE A 3 52.07 -6.39 -5.35
CA ILE A 3 50.64 -6.66 -5.24
C ILE A 3 50.34 -8.14 -4.98
N TYR A 4 51.10 -9.04 -5.58
CA TYR A 4 50.98 -10.47 -5.33
C TYR A 4 51.19 -10.84 -3.85
N GLN A 5 52.16 -10.19 -3.17
CA GLN A 5 52.39 -10.39 -1.75
C GLN A 5 51.22 -9.85 -0.89
N ASP A 6 50.67 -8.69 -1.27
CA ASP A 6 49.49 -8.13 -0.62
C ASP A 6 48.26 -9.02 -0.79
N ILE A 7 48.08 -9.63 -1.98
CA ILE A 7 47.03 -10.62 -2.26
C ILE A 7 47.24 -11.88 -1.43
N LEU A 8 48.45 -12.39 -1.33
CA LEU A 8 48.76 -13.56 -0.50
C LEU A 8 48.39 -13.30 0.97
N ASN A 9 48.85 -12.20 1.53
CA ASN A 9 48.57 -11.83 2.91
C ASN A 9 47.05 -11.68 3.15
N TRP A 10 46.33 -11.05 2.21
CA TRP A 10 44.87 -10.87 2.28
C TRP A 10 44.13 -12.21 2.15
N SER A 11 44.65 -13.16 1.37
CA SER A 11 44.03 -14.45 1.14
C SER A 11 43.97 -15.33 2.38
N GLN A 12 44.95 -15.20 3.30
CA GLN A 12 45.05 -16.05 4.50
C GLN A 12 43.82 -15.99 5.42
N GLY A 13 43.09 -14.90 5.40
CA GLY A 13 41.83 -14.75 6.17
C GLY A 13 40.56 -15.09 5.36
N ARG A 14 40.65 -15.76 4.22
CA ARG A 14 39.51 -16.05 3.34
C ARG A 14 39.15 -17.55 3.36
N PRO A 15 37.89 -17.90 3.01
CA PRO A 15 37.48 -19.29 2.86
C PRO A 15 38.43 -20.08 1.95
N ALA A 16 38.54 -21.39 2.17
CA ALA A 16 39.52 -22.21 1.50
C ALA A 16 39.37 -22.24 -0.04
N PHE A 17 38.14 -22.21 -0.54
CA PHE A 17 37.87 -22.12 -1.98
C PHE A 17 38.37 -20.80 -2.61
N VAL A 18 38.31 -19.69 -1.86
CA VAL A 18 38.82 -18.39 -2.31
C VAL A 18 40.35 -18.43 -2.44
N GLN A 19 41.03 -19.07 -1.49
CA GLN A 19 42.46 -19.25 -1.53
C GLN A 19 42.91 -20.12 -2.73
N ASP A 20 42.16 -21.16 -3.05
CA ASP A 20 42.44 -22.01 -4.23
C ASP A 20 42.13 -21.26 -5.54
N ALA A 21 41.03 -20.48 -5.60
CA ALA A 21 40.74 -19.65 -6.76
C ALA A 21 41.87 -18.64 -7.03
N LEU A 22 42.36 -17.95 -5.99
CA LEU A 22 43.50 -17.03 -6.10
C LEU A 22 44.77 -17.73 -6.55
N ARG A 23 45.06 -18.92 -6.01
CA ARG A 23 46.22 -19.73 -6.45
C ARG A 23 46.15 -20.01 -7.95
N ARG A 24 45.00 -20.50 -8.44
CA ARG A 24 44.78 -20.79 -9.86
C ARG A 24 44.99 -19.54 -10.72
N LEU A 25 44.42 -18.40 -10.31
CA LEU A 25 44.51 -17.12 -11.03
C LEU A 25 45.93 -16.53 -11.02
N VAL A 26 46.73 -16.77 -9.98
CA VAL A 26 48.14 -16.33 -9.90
C VAL A 26 49.04 -17.20 -10.78
N VAL A 27 48.78 -18.50 -10.83
CA VAL A 27 49.59 -19.46 -11.62
C VAL A 27 49.20 -19.45 -13.10
N SER A 28 47.91 -19.30 -13.38
CA SER A 28 47.38 -19.28 -14.76
C SER A 28 46.62 -17.98 -14.99
N THR A 29 46.97 -17.26 -16.04
CA THR A 29 46.32 -15.97 -16.35
C THR A 29 44.86 -16.10 -16.73
N THR A 30 44.40 -17.31 -17.11
CA THR A 30 43.01 -17.62 -17.47
C THR A 30 42.60 -18.95 -16.83
N LEU A 31 41.34 -19.02 -16.33
CA LEU A 31 40.76 -20.25 -15.83
C LEU A 31 40.06 -21.01 -16.96
N THR A 32 40.19 -22.32 -16.98
CA THR A 32 39.41 -23.21 -17.85
C THR A 32 38.01 -23.45 -17.29
N GLN A 33 37.10 -23.99 -18.10
CA GLN A 33 35.79 -24.42 -17.62
C GLN A 33 35.91 -25.46 -16.48
N ASN A 34 36.88 -26.38 -16.59
CA ASN A 34 37.13 -27.36 -15.53
C ASN A 34 37.53 -26.69 -14.20
N ASP A 35 38.33 -25.62 -14.25
CA ASP A 35 38.65 -24.85 -13.03
C ASP A 35 37.41 -24.24 -12.39
N ILE A 36 36.49 -23.68 -13.21
CA ILE A 36 35.21 -23.13 -12.71
C ILE A 36 34.37 -24.24 -12.10
N ASP A 37 34.27 -25.40 -12.74
CA ASP A 37 33.45 -26.52 -12.25
C ASP A 37 34.03 -27.09 -10.93
N GLU A 38 35.34 -27.16 -10.79
CA GLU A 38 36.01 -27.58 -9.55
C GLU A 38 35.76 -26.55 -8.43
N LEU A 39 35.92 -25.26 -8.73
CA LEU A 39 35.63 -24.17 -7.77
C LEU A 39 34.17 -24.18 -7.35
N PHE A 40 33.24 -24.41 -8.28
CA PHE A 40 31.82 -24.59 -7.97
C PHE A 40 31.61 -25.73 -6.96
N GLN A 41 32.27 -26.87 -7.13
CA GLN A 41 32.21 -27.95 -6.15
C GLN A 41 32.82 -27.54 -4.80
N LEU A 42 33.94 -26.83 -4.80
CA LEU A 42 34.59 -26.38 -3.57
C LEU A 42 33.69 -25.42 -2.77
N VAL A 43 32.92 -24.55 -3.43
CA VAL A 43 31.93 -23.70 -2.76
C VAL A 43 30.80 -24.54 -2.13
N LYS A 44 30.31 -25.57 -2.82
CA LYS A 44 29.33 -26.53 -2.26
C LYS A 44 29.86 -27.24 -1.03
N LYS A 45 31.12 -27.67 -1.09
CA LYS A 45 31.82 -28.29 0.04
C LYS A 45 31.94 -27.37 1.25
N GLU A 46 32.28 -26.11 1.03
CA GLU A 46 32.32 -25.07 2.07
C GLU A 46 30.97 -24.89 2.73
N CYS A 47 29.87 -25.06 1.96
CA CYS A 47 28.48 -24.98 2.44
C CYS A 47 27.94 -26.31 3.00
N GLY A 48 28.81 -27.29 3.29
CA GLY A 48 28.45 -28.51 4.00
C GLY A 48 28.14 -29.73 3.12
N ASP A 49 28.40 -29.68 1.80
CA ASP A 49 28.30 -30.87 0.96
C ASP A 49 29.54 -31.77 1.15
N ASN A 50 29.44 -32.67 2.10
CA ASN A 50 30.50 -33.61 2.45
C ASN A 50 30.71 -34.75 1.42
N THR A 51 29.88 -34.82 0.38
CA THR A 51 30.08 -35.83 -0.70
C THR A 51 31.21 -35.46 -1.65
N ILE A 52 31.66 -34.20 -1.60
CA ILE A 52 32.68 -33.66 -2.47
C ILE A 52 34.07 -34.03 -1.97
N THR A 53 34.82 -34.77 -2.78
CA THR A 53 36.14 -35.29 -2.46
C THR A 53 37.29 -34.35 -2.79
N ILE A 54 37.07 -33.33 -3.66
CA ILE A 54 38.08 -32.35 -4.05
C ILE A 54 38.50 -31.53 -2.83
N ASN A 55 39.82 -31.31 -2.67
CA ASN A 55 40.37 -30.49 -1.61
C ASN A 55 40.97 -29.20 -2.18
N PRO A 56 40.68 -28.04 -1.57
CA PRO A 56 41.23 -26.76 -1.97
C PRO A 56 42.73 -26.72 -1.69
N ILE A 57 43.50 -26.10 -2.57
CA ILE A 57 44.97 -25.88 -2.41
C ILE A 57 45.17 -24.38 -2.15
N PRO A 58 45.64 -23.96 -0.96
CA PRO A 58 45.79 -22.55 -0.64
C PRO A 58 46.92 -21.88 -1.43
N LEU A 59 46.75 -20.58 -1.72
CA LEU A 59 47.82 -19.74 -2.24
C LEU A 59 48.98 -19.65 -1.23
N ASN A 60 50.21 -19.78 -1.67
CA ASN A 60 51.41 -19.63 -0.86
C ASN A 60 52.55 -18.94 -1.63
N ASN A 61 53.68 -18.70 -0.98
CA ASN A 61 54.84 -18.00 -1.56
C ASN A 61 55.42 -18.65 -2.81
N THR A 62 55.31 -20.00 -2.97
CA THR A 62 55.84 -20.69 -4.15
C THR A 62 55.05 -20.41 -5.43
N HIS A 63 53.86 -19.90 -5.29
CA HIS A 63 52.99 -19.55 -6.41
C HIS A 63 53.19 -18.09 -6.88
N ILE A 64 53.91 -17.26 -6.11
CA ILE A 64 54.08 -15.83 -6.42
C ILE A 64 55.08 -15.68 -7.56
N PRO A 65 54.70 -15.06 -8.69
CA PRO A 65 55.64 -14.86 -9.81
C PRO A 65 56.69 -13.83 -9.45
N THR A 66 57.91 -14.06 -9.95
CA THR A 66 58.97 -13.02 -9.94
C THR A 66 58.65 -11.98 -11.01
N VAL A 67 58.26 -10.80 -10.58
CA VAL A 67 57.92 -9.70 -11.51
C VAL A 67 59.22 -9.14 -12.08
N THR A 68 59.51 -9.36 -13.36
CA THR A 68 60.55 -8.65 -14.11
C THR A 68 59.93 -7.41 -14.74
N ALA A 69 60.61 -6.28 -14.63
CA ALA A 69 60.18 -5.01 -15.29
C ALA A 69 60.10 -5.26 -16.81
N ILE A 70 58.94 -5.01 -17.42
CA ILE A 70 58.77 -5.09 -18.87
C ILE A 70 59.41 -3.85 -19.46
N SER A 71 60.58 -3.98 -20.12
CA SER A 71 61.12 -2.95 -21.01
C SER A 71 60.47 -3.12 -22.38
N GLY A 72 59.36 -2.41 -22.64
CA GLY A 72 58.67 -2.47 -23.92
C GLY A 72 59.22 -1.42 -24.88
N ILE A 73 59.35 -1.76 -26.16
CA ILE A 73 59.44 -0.77 -27.25
C ILE A 73 58.00 -0.47 -27.62
N TYR A 74 57.65 0.83 -27.53
CA TYR A 74 56.27 1.28 -27.67
C TYR A 74 55.99 1.81 -29.08
N PRO A 75 54.78 1.60 -29.64
CA PRO A 75 54.46 2.01 -31.00
C PRO A 75 54.52 3.52 -31.23
N LYS A 76 55.08 3.91 -32.37
CA LYS A 76 55.15 5.27 -32.83
C LYS A 76 54.32 5.45 -34.10
N LEU A 77 53.49 6.46 -34.14
CA LEU A 77 52.75 6.79 -35.35
C LEU A 77 53.67 7.41 -36.39
N ILE A 78 53.80 6.80 -37.56
CA ILE A 78 54.64 7.25 -38.64
C ILE A 78 53.86 8.04 -39.67
N SER A 79 52.68 7.54 -40.08
CA SER A 79 51.82 8.24 -41.02
C SER A 79 50.37 7.89 -40.91
N LEU A 80 49.52 8.80 -41.37
CA LEU A 80 48.11 8.63 -41.58
C LEU A 80 47.83 9.12 -43.02
N ASN A 81 47.32 8.24 -43.91
CA ASN A 81 47.25 8.52 -45.33
C ASN A 81 45.88 8.08 -45.92
N ASN A 82 45.57 8.55 -47.11
CA ASN A 82 44.47 8.07 -47.92
C ASN A 82 43.08 8.08 -47.24
N PRO A 83 42.65 9.18 -46.60
CA PRO A 83 41.33 9.22 -45.99
C PRO A 83 40.25 9.17 -47.09
N VAL A 84 39.42 8.12 -47.11
CA VAL A 84 38.31 7.97 -48.03
C VAL A 84 36.98 8.24 -47.33
N ASN A 85 36.17 9.12 -47.88
CA ASN A 85 34.82 9.44 -47.41
C ASN A 85 34.78 9.86 -45.92
N ILE A 86 35.80 10.57 -45.45
CA ILE A 86 35.92 11.08 -44.11
C ILE A 86 35.88 12.61 -44.13
N CYS A 87 34.85 13.24 -43.61
CA CYS A 87 34.66 14.70 -43.62
C CYS A 87 34.87 15.24 -45.06
N ALA A 88 35.52 16.38 -45.19
CA ALA A 88 35.90 16.96 -46.52
C ALA A 88 37.39 16.73 -46.84
N LEU A 89 38.03 15.70 -46.30
CA LEU A 89 39.42 15.40 -46.56
C LEU A 89 39.62 14.87 -48.01
N HIS A 90 40.76 15.26 -48.59
CA HIS A 90 41.14 14.80 -49.92
C HIS A 90 41.63 13.37 -49.86
N ASN A 91 41.17 12.53 -50.79
CA ASN A 91 41.50 11.08 -50.73
C ASN A 91 42.99 10.74 -50.87
N GLN A 92 43.80 11.60 -51.41
CA GLN A 92 45.26 11.47 -51.47
C GLN A 92 45.96 12.29 -50.41
N GLY A 93 45.20 12.82 -49.43
CA GLY A 93 45.72 13.58 -48.32
C GLY A 93 46.39 12.67 -47.30
N GLY A 94 47.28 13.23 -46.50
CA GLY A 94 47.91 12.48 -45.43
C GLY A 94 48.76 13.36 -44.53
N LEU A 95 49.15 12.80 -43.40
CA LEU A 95 50.06 13.33 -42.43
C LEU A 95 51.25 12.41 -42.26
N GLN A 96 52.46 12.97 -42.22
CA GLN A 96 53.66 12.26 -41.90
C GLN A 96 54.19 12.76 -40.56
N PHE A 97 54.60 11.83 -39.72
CA PHE A 97 55.10 12.12 -38.39
C PHE A 97 56.57 11.72 -38.29
N SER A 98 57.35 12.49 -37.52
CA SER A 98 58.73 12.10 -37.21
C SER A 98 58.78 10.95 -36.20
N ASN A 99 59.69 10.03 -36.39
CA ASN A 99 59.86 8.95 -35.39
C ASN A 99 60.56 9.44 -34.11
N THR A 100 61.07 10.68 -34.09
CA THR A 100 61.74 11.29 -32.92
C THR A 100 61.39 12.78 -32.82
N GLY A 101 61.32 13.29 -31.61
CA GLY A 101 61.08 14.70 -31.35
C GLY A 101 59.61 15.12 -31.54
N LEU A 102 59.37 16.34 -32.03
CA LEU A 102 58.07 16.95 -32.16
C LEU A 102 57.69 17.17 -33.61
N THR A 103 56.48 16.72 -34.00
CA THR A 103 55.86 17.04 -35.28
C THR A 103 54.78 18.11 -35.07
N ILE A 104 54.88 19.27 -35.74
CA ILE A 104 53.83 20.32 -35.68
C ILE A 104 53.04 20.25 -36.98
N VAL A 105 51.71 20.04 -36.88
CA VAL A 105 50.78 20.05 -38.00
C VAL A 105 50.14 21.42 -38.07
N TYR A 106 50.54 22.23 -39.06
CA TYR A 106 50.05 23.57 -39.26
C TYR A 106 49.15 23.68 -40.51
N GLY A 107 48.15 24.53 -40.46
CA GLY A 107 47.27 24.80 -41.60
C GLY A 107 46.24 25.85 -41.29
N GLY A 108 45.78 26.59 -42.30
CA GLY A 108 44.74 27.62 -42.17
C GLY A 108 43.39 27.05 -41.73
N ASN A 109 42.44 27.89 -41.41
CA ASN A 109 41.08 27.45 -41.10
C ASN A 109 40.46 26.77 -42.33
N GLY A 110 39.79 25.62 -42.13
CA GLY A 110 39.22 24.81 -43.23
C GLY A 110 40.19 23.84 -43.91
N SER A 111 41.50 23.82 -43.54
CA SER A 111 42.49 22.89 -44.13
C SER A 111 42.34 21.42 -43.75
N GLY A 112 41.39 21.07 -42.88
CA GLY A 112 41.12 19.67 -42.48
C GLY A 112 41.77 19.24 -41.19
N LYS A 113 42.53 20.09 -40.46
CA LYS A 113 43.18 19.72 -39.20
C LYS A 113 42.29 18.99 -38.22
N SER A 114 41.12 19.56 -37.90
CA SER A 114 40.16 18.98 -36.98
C SER A 114 39.55 17.68 -37.51
N SER A 115 39.57 17.40 -38.81
CA SER A 115 39.14 16.12 -39.37
C SER A 115 40.19 15.01 -39.12
N TYR A 116 41.46 15.32 -39.24
CA TYR A 116 42.53 14.39 -38.87
C TYR A 116 42.57 14.15 -37.36
N SER A 117 42.36 15.19 -36.55
CA SER A 117 42.25 15.03 -35.10
C SER A 117 41.09 14.10 -34.71
N ARG A 118 39.92 14.27 -35.34
CA ARG A 118 38.73 13.36 -35.11
C ARG A 118 39.05 11.92 -35.49
N ILE A 119 39.80 11.64 -36.57
CA ILE A 119 40.25 10.31 -36.92
C ILE A 119 41.11 9.72 -35.80
N LEU A 120 42.10 10.49 -35.33
CA LEU A 120 43.00 10.04 -34.28
C LEU A 120 42.28 9.82 -32.96
N ARG A 121 41.36 10.71 -32.57
CA ARG A 121 40.51 10.51 -31.38
C ARG A 121 39.65 9.28 -31.46
N LYS A 122 39.12 8.95 -32.66
CA LYS A 122 38.25 7.79 -32.86
C LYS A 122 39.01 6.47 -32.76
N LEU A 123 40.26 6.44 -33.20
CA LEU A 123 41.05 5.22 -33.42
C LEU A 123 42.13 5.01 -32.37
N CYS A 124 42.65 6.06 -31.75
CA CYS A 124 43.65 6.04 -30.69
C CYS A 124 42.94 6.16 -29.30
N TRP A 125 43.72 6.00 -28.26
CA TRP A 125 43.18 6.16 -26.90
C TRP A 125 42.89 7.64 -26.59
N SER A 126 41.68 7.90 -26.17
CA SER A 126 41.23 9.22 -25.74
C SER A 126 40.19 9.04 -24.60
N ARG A 127 40.23 9.96 -23.64
CA ARG A 127 39.19 10.00 -22.57
C ARG A 127 37.77 10.25 -23.11
N ASN A 128 37.65 10.84 -24.28
CA ASN A 128 36.37 10.98 -24.99
C ASN A 128 36.37 10.22 -26.33
N PRO A 129 36.12 8.89 -26.30
CA PRO A 129 36.11 8.07 -27.53
C PRO A 129 34.85 8.24 -28.37
N SER A 130 33.85 8.99 -27.91
CA SER A 130 32.51 9.10 -28.57
C SER A 130 32.50 10.03 -29.78
N VAL A 131 33.56 10.02 -30.58
CA VAL A 131 33.66 10.81 -31.81
C VAL A 131 33.01 10.08 -32.99
N THR A 132 32.04 10.74 -33.63
CA THR A 132 31.46 10.25 -34.88
C THR A 132 32.21 10.87 -36.08
N LEU A 133 32.84 10.02 -36.88
CA LEU A 133 33.42 10.46 -38.16
C LEU A 133 32.27 10.68 -39.16
N LYS A 134 32.12 11.93 -39.63
CA LYS A 134 31.12 12.26 -40.65
C LYS A 134 31.61 11.84 -42.01
N LYS A 135 30.68 11.36 -42.90
CA LYS A 135 30.97 11.14 -44.31
C LYS A 135 31.16 12.49 -45.04
N ASN A 136 31.79 12.46 -46.19
CA ASN A 136 31.97 13.65 -47.00
C ASN A 136 30.63 14.11 -47.58
N VAL A 137 30.05 15.16 -47.01
CA VAL A 137 28.73 15.71 -47.41
C VAL A 137 28.84 16.58 -48.68
N PHE A 138 30.05 17.06 -49.05
CA PHE A 138 30.31 17.89 -50.22
C PHE A 138 30.60 17.06 -51.47
N ASN A 139 31.02 15.81 -51.28
CA ASN A 139 31.19 14.84 -52.36
C ASN A 139 30.64 13.48 -51.91
N PRO A 140 29.31 13.34 -51.87
CA PRO A 140 28.67 12.11 -51.40
C PRO A 140 29.12 10.89 -52.20
N SER A 141 29.55 9.85 -51.48
CA SER A 141 30.01 8.57 -52.03
C SER A 141 29.38 7.42 -51.28
N SER A 142 29.11 6.32 -51.96
CA SER A 142 28.71 5.04 -51.35
C SER A 142 29.89 4.27 -50.73
N ASN A 143 31.12 4.77 -50.90
CA ASN A 143 32.29 4.14 -50.34
C ASN A 143 32.23 4.15 -48.81
N GLN A 144 32.73 3.08 -48.21
CA GLN A 144 32.95 3.04 -46.78
C GLN A 144 33.99 4.08 -46.38
N GLN A 145 33.91 4.55 -45.11
CA GLN A 145 34.98 5.35 -44.52
C GLN A 145 36.23 4.49 -44.39
N GLN A 146 37.37 4.99 -44.81
CA GLN A 146 38.65 4.28 -44.72
C GLN A 146 39.79 5.27 -44.47
N VAL A 147 40.82 4.79 -43.77
CA VAL A 147 42.09 5.52 -43.64
C VAL A 147 43.24 4.53 -43.40
N ASP A 148 44.41 4.83 -43.96
CA ASP A 148 45.58 3.98 -43.85
C ASP A 148 46.54 4.54 -42.80
N PHE A 149 47.13 3.65 -42.01
CA PHE A 149 48.11 3.97 -40.97
C PHE A 149 49.42 3.20 -41.19
N VAL A 150 50.54 3.88 -40.85
CA VAL A 150 51.83 3.23 -40.65
C VAL A 150 52.28 3.53 -39.23
N VAL A 151 52.65 2.50 -38.52
CA VAL A 151 53.13 2.58 -37.13
C VAL A 151 54.43 1.81 -37.02
N GLU A 152 55.44 2.37 -36.40
CA GLU A 152 56.61 1.63 -35.96
C GLU A 152 56.26 0.88 -34.66
N ASP A 153 56.25 -0.47 -34.73
CA ASP A 153 56.06 -1.34 -33.59
C ASP A 153 57.26 -2.28 -33.46
N ASN A 154 57.91 -2.28 -32.30
CA ASN A 154 59.11 -3.04 -32.00
C ASN A 154 60.21 -2.90 -33.07
N GLY A 155 60.39 -1.65 -33.55
CA GLY A 155 61.43 -1.33 -34.52
C GLY A 155 61.13 -1.69 -35.98
N SER A 156 59.90 -2.14 -36.27
CA SER A 156 59.41 -2.48 -37.61
C SER A 156 58.18 -1.68 -37.98
N ASN A 157 58.08 -1.20 -39.23
CA ASN A 157 56.91 -0.50 -39.73
C ASN A 157 55.78 -1.49 -40.04
N VAL A 158 54.66 -1.32 -39.39
CA VAL A 158 53.43 -2.09 -39.64
C VAL A 158 52.40 -1.17 -40.28
N SER A 159 51.86 -1.59 -41.44
CA SER A 159 50.82 -0.85 -42.15
C SER A 159 49.49 -1.57 -42.04
N PHE A 160 48.47 -0.83 -41.85
CA PHE A 160 47.08 -1.34 -41.81
C PHE A 160 46.09 -0.27 -42.23
N SER A 161 44.93 -0.70 -42.75
CA SER A 161 43.80 0.16 -43.12
C SER A 161 42.66 -0.03 -42.13
N TRP A 162 42.15 1.07 -41.66
CA TRP A 162 40.90 1.09 -40.89
C TRP A 162 39.71 1.39 -41.79
N THR A 163 38.59 0.69 -41.57
CA THR A 163 37.29 0.97 -42.17
C THR A 163 36.20 1.12 -41.10
N GLU A 164 35.07 1.72 -41.44
CA GLU A 164 33.96 1.95 -40.47
C GLU A 164 33.43 0.67 -39.79
N ASN A 165 33.71 -0.52 -40.34
CA ASN A 165 33.37 -1.83 -39.80
C ASN A 165 34.51 -2.57 -39.12
N SER A 166 35.70 -1.94 -39.05
CA SER A 166 36.88 -2.58 -38.41
C SER A 166 36.78 -2.56 -36.90
N LEU A 167 37.29 -3.60 -36.24
CA LEU A 167 37.50 -3.59 -34.79
C LEU A 167 38.64 -2.62 -34.43
N ASN A 168 38.62 -2.16 -33.18
CA ASN A 168 39.70 -1.32 -32.66
C ASN A 168 41.03 -2.04 -32.74
N ASN A 169 42.06 -1.37 -33.27
CA ASN A 169 43.40 -1.92 -33.35
C ASN A 169 44.15 -1.70 -32.03
N PRO A 170 44.65 -2.74 -31.35
CA PRO A 170 45.34 -2.61 -30.06
C PRO A 170 46.60 -1.71 -30.13
N ILE A 171 47.30 -1.68 -31.28
CA ILE A 171 48.48 -0.85 -31.46
C ILE A 171 48.12 0.64 -31.47
N LEU A 172 47.06 1.03 -32.22
CA LEU A 172 46.56 2.41 -32.19
C LEU A 172 45.99 2.81 -30.82
N ASN A 173 45.35 1.87 -30.13
CA ASN A 173 44.80 2.14 -28.81
C ASN A 173 45.90 2.38 -27.72
N SER A 174 47.16 2.21 -28.04
CA SER A 174 48.28 2.59 -27.17
C SER A 174 48.81 4.00 -27.39
N ILE A 175 48.32 4.72 -28.41
CA ILE A 175 48.67 6.12 -28.73
C ILE A 175 47.67 7.03 -28.04
N PHE A 176 48.18 8.03 -27.31
CA PHE A 176 47.36 8.93 -26.50
C PHE A 176 46.97 10.23 -27.25
N VAL A 177 45.71 10.60 -27.16
CA VAL A 177 45.18 11.86 -27.76
C VAL A 177 44.54 12.73 -26.69
N PHE A 178 44.96 13.99 -26.66
CA PHE A 178 44.42 15.03 -25.80
C PHE A 178 43.84 16.16 -26.63
N ASP A 179 42.63 16.59 -26.30
CA ASP A 179 41.95 17.77 -26.83
C ASP A 179 41.14 18.48 -25.74
N ASN A 180 40.44 19.55 -26.10
CA ASN A 180 39.63 20.33 -25.16
C ASN A 180 38.49 19.53 -24.54
N ASP A 181 37.84 18.61 -25.30
CA ASP A 181 36.77 17.77 -24.78
C ASP A 181 37.28 16.78 -23.74
N CYS A 182 38.49 16.23 -23.96
CA CYS A 182 39.19 15.41 -22.98
C CYS A 182 39.52 16.19 -21.73
N GLY A 183 39.90 17.50 -21.87
CA GLY A 183 40.21 18.39 -20.76
C GLY A 183 39.02 18.53 -19.80
N ASP A 184 37.82 18.70 -20.32
CA ASP A 184 36.59 18.78 -19.51
C ASP A 184 36.35 17.51 -18.69
N ILE A 185 36.55 16.35 -19.29
CA ILE A 185 36.37 15.06 -18.60
C ILE A 185 37.35 14.89 -17.43
N TYR A 186 38.61 15.31 -17.59
CA TYR A 186 39.60 15.22 -16.51
C TYR A 186 39.25 16.09 -15.29
N ILE A 187 38.52 17.17 -15.49
CA ILE A 187 38.20 18.14 -14.44
C ILE A 187 36.84 17.85 -13.81
N ASN A 188 35.82 17.62 -14.64
CA ASN A 188 34.43 17.67 -14.22
C ASN A 188 33.85 16.30 -13.93
N HIS A 189 34.49 15.23 -14.40
CA HIS A 189 33.94 13.88 -14.31
C HIS A 189 34.75 12.96 -13.39
N GLU A 190 34.06 11.95 -12.86
CA GLU A 190 34.68 10.80 -12.23
C GLU A 190 35.25 9.89 -13.34
N ASN A 191 36.53 9.62 -13.29
CA ASN A 191 37.24 8.87 -14.33
C ASN A 191 37.71 7.51 -13.83
N PRO A 192 37.66 6.43 -14.65
CA PRO A 192 38.33 5.22 -14.32
C PRO A 192 39.83 5.43 -14.27
N THR A 193 40.51 4.79 -13.32
CA THR A 193 42.01 4.78 -13.25
C THR A 193 42.52 3.87 -14.34
N GLU A 194 43.26 4.40 -15.30
CA GLU A 194 43.79 3.64 -16.46
C GLU A 194 44.98 2.78 -16.10
N TYR A 195 45.90 3.32 -15.28
CA TYR A 195 47.04 2.54 -14.84
C TYR A 195 46.63 1.43 -13.88
N LYS A 196 46.93 0.21 -14.25
CA LYS A 196 46.69 -0.97 -13.42
C LYS A 196 48.02 -1.58 -13.01
N PRO A 197 48.40 -1.50 -11.73
CA PRO A 197 49.58 -2.13 -11.23
C PRO A 197 49.57 -3.65 -11.49
N VAL A 198 50.73 -4.24 -11.85
CA VAL A 198 50.88 -5.66 -12.18
C VAL A 198 50.37 -6.55 -11.03
N GLY A 199 49.46 -7.44 -11.31
CA GLY A 199 48.84 -8.36 -10.36
C GLY A 199 47.44 -7.95 -9.86
N ILE A 200 46.98 -6.69 -10.12
CA ILE A 200 45.64 -6.28 -9.74
C ILE A 200 44.54 -7.05 -10.51
N ASP A 201 44.85 -7.42 -11.74
CA ASP A 201 44.01 -8.23 -12.62
C ASP A 201 43.61 -9.58 -12.02
N VAL A 202 44.43 -10.15 -11.12
CA VAL A 202 44.11 -11.37 -10.38
C VAL A 202 42.83 -11.19 -9.56
N LEU A 203 42.69 -10.07 -8.87
CA LEU A 203 41.47 -9.76 -8.08
C LEU A 203 40.27 -9.42 -8.97
N GLU A 204 40.50 -8.74 -10.10
CA GLU A 204 39.42 -8.47 -11.09
C GLU A 204 38.92 -9.80 -11.69
N LYS A 205 39.81 -10.70 -12.04
CA LYS A 205 39.47 -12.04 -12.53
C LYS A 205 38.76 -12.87 -11.44
N LEU A 206 39.13 -12.70 -10.16
CA LEU A 206 38.41 -13.37 -9.07
C LEU A 206 36.95 -12.91 -8.99
N VAL A 207 36.68 -11.60 -9.19
CA VAL A 207 35.30 -11.08 -9.27
C VAL A 207 34.53 -11.72 -10.43
N SER A 208 35.13 -11.80 -11.62
CA SER A 208 34.49 -12.44 -12.78
C SER A 208 34.27 -13.93 -12.59
N THR A 209 35.23 -14.61 -11.96
CA THR A 209 35.15 -16.04 -11.59
C THR A 209 33.95 -16.28 -10.65
N PHE A 210 33.78 -15.44 -9.63
CA PHE A 210 32.64 -15.52 -8.73
C PHE A 210 31.32 -15.32 -9.46
N GLY A 211 31.30 -14.42 -10.46
CA GLY A 211 30.15 -14.23 -11.35
C GLY A 211 29.79 -15.51 -12.12
N SER A 212 30.82 -16.18 -12.71
CA SER A 212 30.63 -17.43 -13.45
C SER A 212 30.13 -18.57 -12.54
N ILE A 213 30.70 -18.71 -11.34
CA ILE A 213 30.26 -19.73 -10.37
C ILE A 213 28.82 -19.42 -9.89
N SER A 214 28.49 -18.15 -9.64
CA SER A 214 27.13 -17.74 -9.27
C SER A 214 26.11 -18.05 -10.37
N GLN A 215 26.48 -17.85 -11.63
CA GLN A 215 25.66 -18.25 -12.77
C GLN A 215 25.46 -19.76 -12.82
N ALA A 216 26.52 -20.56 -12.57
CA ALA A 216 26.41 -22.01 -12.51
C ALA A 216 25.45 -22.48 -11.41
N PHE A 217 25.46 -21.84 -10.23
CA PHE A 217 24.45 -22.06 -9.19
C PHE A 217 23.04 -21.75 -9.66
N SER A 218 22.83 -20.61 -10.30
CA SER A 218 21.52 -20.22 -10.83
C SER A 218 21.01 -21.22 -11.87
N LEU A 219 21.89 -21.71 -12.75
CA LEU A 219 21.54 -22.73 -13.74
C LEU A 219 21.22 -24.09 -13.08
N SER A 220 21.88 -24.45 -11.99
CA SER A 220 21.64 -25.71 -11.28
C SER A 220 20.23 -25.82 -10.68
N VAL A 221 19.56 -24.71 -10.44
CA VAL A 221 18.18 -24.65 -9.90
C VAL A 221 17.14 -24.17 -10.93
N ALA A 222 17.55 -23.87 -12.16
CA ALA A 222 16.68 -23.31 -13.18
C ALA A 222 15.49 -24.22 -13.56
N SER A 223 15.68 -25.55 -13.48
CA SER A 223 14.64 -26.55 -13.73
C SER A 223 13.69 -26.77 -12.53
N TYR A 224 14.05 -26.28 -11.34
CA TYR A 224 13.28 -26.49 -10.12
C TYR A 224 12.16 -25.44 -10.02
N ASN A 225 10.98 -25.78 -10.49
CA ASN A 225 9.84 -24.87 -10.59
C ASN A 225 8.53 -25.47 -10.05
N THR A 226 8.63 -26.56 -9.29
CA THR A 226 7.45 -27.19 -8.68
C THR A 226 6.71 -26.20 -7.80
N GLN A 227 5.43 -26.00 -8.09
CA GLN A 227 4.57 -25.16 -7.29
C GLN A 227 4.07 -25.89 -6.05
N LYS A 228 3.95 -25.20 -4.93
CA LYS A 228 3.33 -25.74 -3.71
C LYS A 228 1.87 -26.00 -3.99
N PRO A 229 1.37 -27.23 -3.85
CA PRO A 229 -0.08 -27.49 -4.01
C PRO A 229 -0.91 -26.64 -3.06
N GLU A 230 -1.87 -25.90 -3.59
CA GLU A 230 -2.72 -25.00 -2.79
C GLU A 230 -3.93 -25.73 -2.26
N LEU A 231 -4.19 -25.61 -0.95
CA LEU A 231 -5.39 -26.09 -0.32
C LEU A 231 -6.61 -25.28 -0.77
N PRO A 232 -7.77 -25.93 -0.99
CA PRO A 232 -9.04 -25.24 -1.21
C PRO A 232 -9.35 -24.23 -0.11
N GLN A 233 -9.97 -23.11 -0.47
CA GLN A 233 -10.17 -21.95 0.41
C GLN A 233 -10.97 -22.29 1.69
N ASN A 234 -11.94 -23.20 1.59
CA ASN A 234 -12.73 -23.68 2.73
C ASN A 234 -11.95 -24.53 3.74
N LEU A 235 -10.71 -24.96 3.40
CA LEU A 235 -9.85 -25.77 4.27
C LEU A 235 -8.75 -24.97 4.95
N LEU A 236 -8.59 -23.68 4.63
CA LEU A 236 -7.50 -22.84 5.14
C LEU A 236 -7.52 -22.63 6.66
N GLN A 237 -8.67 -22.81 7.31
CA GLN A 237 -8.83 -22.65 8.76
C GLN A 237 -8.53 -23.94 9.55
N THR A 238 -8.17 -25.03 8.88
CA THR A 238 -7.84 -26.30 9.52
C THR A 238 -6.46 -26.30 10.17
N SER A 239 -6.25 -27.11 11.20
CA SER A 239 -4.92 -27.29 11.83
C SER A 239 -3.93 -27.92 10.85
N THR A 240 -4.40 -28.80 9.98
CA THR A 240 -3.61 -29.34 8.86
C THR A 240 -3.12 -28.24 7.91
N SER A 241 -3.96 -27.23 7.58
CA SER A 241 -3.55 -26.11 6.75
C SER A 241 -2.50 -25.24 7.43
N GLN A 242 -2.67 -24.92 8.71
CA GLN A 242 -1.72 -24.17 9.51
C GLN A 242 -0.35 -24.87 9.55
N TRP A 243 -0.35 -26.18 9.84
CA TRP A 243 0.88 -26.98 9.78
C TRP A 243 1.49 -26.97 8.37
N TYR A 244 0.69 -27.14 7.33
CA TYR A 244 1.13 -27.12 5.93
C TYR A 244 1.77 -25.77 5.54
N GLY A 245 1.31 -24.67 6.13
CA GLY A 245 1.93 -23.33 5.99
C GLY A 245 3.36 -23.27 6.50
N THR A 246 3.77 -24.14 7.41
CA THR A 246 5.09 -24.12 8.06
C THR A 246 6.06 -25.20 7.55
N ILE A 247 5.68 -26.02 6.58
CA ILE A 247 6.47 -27.19 6.16
C ILE A 247 7.89 -26.85 5.75
N GLU A 248 8.11 -25.67 5.17
CA GLU A 248 9.42 -25.20 4.71
C GLU A 248 10.45 -25.08 5.83
N ASN A 249 10.01 -24.98 7.09
CA ASN A 249 10.87 -24.89 8.27
C ASN A 249 11.15 -26.26 8.92
N LEU A 250 10.51 -27.33 8.44
CA LEU A 250 10.59 -28.66 9.05
C LEU A 250 11.72 -29.51 8.44
N GLN A 251 11.92 -30.68 9.04
CA GLN A 251 12.76 -31.73 8.48
C GLN A 251 11.94 -32.60 7.52
N ARG A 252 12.57 -33.11 6.46
CA ARG A 252 11.88 -33.91 5.45
C ARG A 252 11.18 -35.14 6.01
N THR A 253 11.81 -35.81 6.98
CA THR A 253 11.24 -36.98 7.66
C THR A 253 9.95 -36.63 8.42
N ASN A 254 9.87 -35.43 9.02
CA ASN A 254 8.69 -34.95 9.72
C ASN A 254 7.56 -34.63 8.74
N VAL A 255 7.87 -34.06 7.56
CA VAL A 255 6.88 -33.79 6.51
C VAL A 255 6.31 -35.10 5.96
N ASP A 256 7.18 -36.07 5.63
CA ASP A 256 6.79 -37.35 5.06
C ASP A 256 5.93 -38.19 6.04
N SER A 257 6.34 -38.23 7.32
CA SER A 257 5.60 -38.96 8.36
C SER A 257 4.27 -38.33 8.74
N HIS A 258 4.12 -37.01 8.62
CA HIS A 258 2.87 -36.30 8.95
C HIS A 258 1.82 -36.44 7.84
N ILE A 259 2.22 -36.56 6.57
CA ILE A 259 1.31 -36.72 5.44
C ILE A 259 0.88 -38.19 5.35
N GLN A 260 -0.07 -38.56 6.20
CA GLN A 260 -0.66 -39.89 6.26
C GLN A 260 -2.19 -39.81 6.24
N PHE A 261 -2.84 -40.72 5.54
CA PHE A 261 -4.31 -40.83 5.50
C PHE A 261 -4.72 -42.31 5.53
N SER A 262 -5.19 -42.75 6.68
CA SER A 262 -5.48 -44.16 6.94
C SER A 262 -6.90 -44.55 6.52
N GLN A 263 -7.18 -45.87 6.45
CA GLN A 263 -8.52 -46.38 6.21
C GLN A 263 -9.52 -45.89 7.27
N THR A 264 -9.07 -45.69 8.51
CA THR A 264 -9.90 -45.15 9.59
C THR A 264 -10.34 -43.72 9.27
N ASN A 265 -9.43 -42.90 8.69
CA ASN A 265 -9.76 -41.54 8.28
C ASN A 265 -10.79 -41.52 7.12
N ILE A 266 -10.67 -42.45 6.17
CA ILE A 266 -11.61 -42.59 5.05
C ILE A 266 -13.00 -42.90 5.58
N ASN A 267 -13.14 -43.94 6.44
CA ASN A 267 -14.40 -44.35 7.03
C ASN A 267 -15.04 -43.20 7.83
N ARG A 268 -14.27 -42.54 8.66
CA ARG A 268 -14.73 -41.40 9.47
C ARG A 268 -15.19 -40.21 8.60
N LYS A 269 -14.47 -39.90 7.52
CA LYS A 269 -14.85 -38.87 6.56
C LYS A 269 -16.21 -39.19 5.90
N GLN A 270 -16.45 -40.44 5.50
CA GLN A 270 -17.71 -40.88 4.93
C GLN A 270 -18.88 -40.73 5.92
N GLU A 271 -18.68 -41.16 7.16
CA GLU A 271 -19.68 -40.99 8.25
C GLU A 271 -20.02 -39.50 8.44
N LEU A 272 -19.01 -38.64 8.59
CA LEU A 272 -19.19 -37.18 8.78
C LEU A 272 -19.92 -36.55 7.59
N THR A 273 -19.60 -36.95 6.37
CA THR A 273 -20.30 -36.48 5.18
C THR A 273 -21.78 -36.75 5.24
N THR A 274 -22.18 -37.99 5.66
CA THR A 274 -23.57 -38.37 5.81
C THR A 274 -24.26 -37.54 6.91
N LEU A 275 -23.63 -37.39 8.07
CA LEU A 275 -24.18 -36.64 9.21
C LEU A 275 -24.35 -35.14 8.92
N THR A 276 -23.46 -34.55 8.15
CA THR A 276 -23.49 -33.10 7.87
C THR A 276 -24.45 -32.70 6.76
N THR A 277 -24.89 -33.62 5.92
CA THR A 277 -25.84 -33.33 4.82
C THR A 277 -27.32 -33.39 5.28
N ALA A 278 -27.66 -33.95 6.42
CA ALA A 278 -29.00 -34.36 6.78
C ALA A 278 -29.97 -33.28 7.30
N GLN A 279 -29.59 -32.07 7.72
CA GLN A 279 -30.48 -30.97 8.17
C GLN A 279 -29.80 -29.61 8.16
N ASN A 280 -30.61 -28.52 7.99
CA ASN A 280 -30.12 -27.16 8.10
C ASN A 280 -30.68 -26.42 9.35
N PRO A 281 -30.10 -26.61 10.55
CA PRO A 281 -30.56 -25.97 11.78
C PRO A 281 -30.56 -24.43 11.70
N GLN A 282 -29.65 -23.82 10.91
CA GLN A 282 -29.58 -22.38 10.74
C GLN A 282 -30.87 -21.81 10.12
N GLN A 283 -31.44 -22.49 9.13
CA GLN A 283 -32.69 -22.04 8.51
C GLN A 283 -33.86 -22.12 9.52
N ASN A 284 -33.88 -23.16 10.34
CA ASN A 284 -34.90 -23.32 11.37
C ASN A 284 -34.80 -22.19 12.42
N ILE A 285 -33.59 -21.89 12.89
CA ILE A 285 -33.34 -20.74 13.82
C ILE A 285 -33.87 -19.45 13.24
N THR A 286 -33.56 -19.18 11.97
CA THR A 286 -34.02 -17.95 11.30
C THR A 286 -35.54 -17.88 11.22
N ASN A 287 -36.21 -18.97 10.85
CA ASN A 287 -37.67 -19.06 10.76
C ASN A 287 -38.32 -18.83 12.13
N LEU A 288 -37.83 -19.52 13.16
CA LEU A 288 -38.35 -19.40 14.54
C LEU A 288 -38.10 -17.99 15.11
N THR A 289 -36.96 -17.39 14.83
CA THR A 289 -36.64 -16.00 15.26
C THR A 289 -37.58 -14.98 14.62
N ASN A 290 -37.90 -15.15 13.34
CA ASN A 290 -38.86 -14.31 12.63
C ASN A 290 -40.29 -14.52 13.20
N GLN A 291 -40.67 -15.76 13.48
CA GLN A 291 -41.95 -16.09 14.10
C GLN A 291 -42.07 -15.45 15.49
N ARG A 292 -41.03 -15.57 16.34
CA ARG A 292 -40.97 -14.95 17.67
C ARG A 292 -41.13 -13.42 17.57
N THR A 293 -40.54 -12.80 16.58
CA THR A 293 -40.63 -11.34 16.37
C THR A 293 -42.06 -10.92 16.04
N ARG A 294 -42.76 -11.65 15.17
CA ARG A 294 -44.18 -11.40 14.84
C ARG A 294 -45.08 -11.56 16.05
N ILE A 295 -44.92 -12.68 16.80
CA ILE A 295 -45.69 -12.96 18.00
C ILE A 295 -45.49 -11.86 19.06
N ASN A 296 -44.26 -11.39 19.27
CA ASN A 296 -43.99 -10.23 20.14
C ASN A 296 -44.71 -8.95 19.65
N GLY A 297 -44.88 -8.80 18.34
CA GLY A 297 -45.70 -7.74 17.76
C GLY A 297 -47.15 -7.86 18.18
N TYR A 298 -47.76 -9.05 18.11
CA TYR A 298 -49.12 -9.33 18.55
C TYR A 298 -49.31 -9.11 20.07
N ILE A 299 -48.39 -9.60 20.88
CA ILE A 299 -48.38 -9.36 22.34
C ILE A 299 -48.49 -7.87 22.64
N ARG A 300 -47.68 -7.03 21.98
CA ARG A 300 -47.72 -5.59 22.18
C ARG A 300 -49.09 -4.98 21.80
N GLN A 301 -49.63 -5.40 20.64
CA GLN A 301 -50.94 -4.87 20.18
C GLN A 301 -52.06 -5.24 21.14
N PHE A 302 -52.17 -6.51 21.58
CA PHE A 302 -53.18 -6.92 22.53
C PHE A 302 -52.99 -6.31 23.92
N SER A 303 -51.75 -6.20 24.41
CA SER A 303 -51.44 -5.54 25.69
C SER A 303 -51.85 -4.07 25.69
N GLN A 304 -51.65 -3.36 24.58
CA GLN A 304 -52.11 -1.99 24.44
C GLN A 304 -53.65 -1.88 24.53
N ILE A 305 -54.36 -2.81 23.88
CA ILE A 305 -55.83 -2.86 23.96
C ILE A 305 -56.28 -3.19 25.39
N GLU A 306 -55.75 -4.23 26.00
CA GLU A 306 -56.08 -4.68 27.36
C GLU A 306 -55.82 -3.59 28.40
N THR A 307 -54.73 -2.80 28.24
CA THR A 307 -54.39 -1.71 29.13
C THR A 307 -55.52 -0.67 29.19
N LEU A 308 -56.21 -0.41 28.08
CA LEU A 308 -57.32 0.56 28.06
C LEU A 308 -58.51 0.07 28.94
N PHE A 309 -58.67 -1.19 29.19
CA PHE A 309 -59.76 -1.80 29.98
C PHE A 309 -59.28 -2.27 31.36
N ASN A 310 -58.06 -1.94 31.79
CA ASN A 310 -57.55 -2.25 33.08
C ASN A 310 -58.17 -1.36 34.18
N GLU A 311 -58.17 -1.81 35.44
CA GLU A 311 -58.80 -1.13 36.54
C GLU A 311 -58.25 0.32 36.77
N GLN A 312 -57.01 0.55 36.46
CA GLN A 312 -56.38 1.89 36.56
C GLN A 312 -57.05 2.89 35.59
N ASN A 313 -57.17 2.52 34.31
CA ASN A 313 -57.84 3.35 33.31
C ASN A 313 -59.34 3.47 33.57
N LEU A 314 -60.00 2.40 34.03
CA LEU A 314 -61.40 2.47 34.40
C LEU A 314 -61.64 3.41 35.58
N ASN A 315 -60.79 3.44 36.58
CA ASN A 315 -60.83 4.38 37.68
C ASN A 315 -60.59 5.84 37.23
N GLU A 316 -59.70 6.04 36.25
CA GLU A 316 -59.54 7.38 35.64
C GLU A 316 -60.86 7.82 34.97
N LEU A 317 -61.52 6.95 34.22
CA LEU A 317 -62.79 7.27 33.57
C LEU A 317 -63.89 7.61 34.60
N ARG A 318 -63.99 6.83 35.69
CA ARG A 318 -64.92 7.10 36.81
C ARG A 318 -64.61 8.46 37.45
N THR A 319 -63.35 8.74 37.69
CA THR A 319 -62.92 10.03 38.27
C THR A 319 -63.27 11.21 37.36
N ASN A 320 -62.97 11.06 36.06
CA ASN A 320 -63.28 12.11 35.08
C ASN A 320 -64.81 12.34 35.01
N ARG A 321 -65.63 11.31 35.03
CA ARG A 321 -67.10 11.40 34.99
C ARG A 321 -67.62 12.01 36.27
N ASN A 322 -67.18 11.57 37.44
CA ASN A 322 -67.57 12.16 38.73
C ASN A 322 -67.19 13.65 38.82
N THR A 323 -66.01 14.00 38.30
CA THR A 323 -65.58 15.40 38.23
C THR A 323 -66.47 16.22 37.33
N PHE A 324 -66.86 15.67 36.16
CA PHE A 324 -67.78 16.33 35.25
C PHE A 324 -69.14 16.56 35.92
N GLU A 325 -69.72 15.57 36.59
CA GLU A 325 -71.00 15.69 37.27
C GLU A 325 -70.97 16.77 38.34
N ARG A 326 -69.94 16.76 39.19
CA ARG A 326 -69.78 17.79 40.25
C ARG A 326 -69.61 19.19 39.67
N VAL A 327 -68.77 19.34 38.66
CA VAL A 327 -68.52 20.65 38.02
C VAL A 327 -69.71 21.09 37.21
N ASN A 328 -70.44 20.19 36.55
CA ASN A 328 -71.68 20.53 35.83
C ASN A 328 -72.79 20.94 36.75
N GLN A 329 -72.95 20.28 37.91
CA GLN A 329 -73.95 20.73 38.95
C GLN A 329 -73.60 22.13 39.48
N ALA A 330 -72.31 22.35 39.79
CA ALA A 330 -71.88 23.68 40.24
C ALA A 330 -72.11 24.75 39.18
N TYR A 331 -71.95 24.41 37.90
CA TYR A 331 -72.23 25.30 36.77
C TYR A 331 -73.68 25.57 36.61
N GLN A 332 -74.59 24.58 36.78
CA GLN A 332 -76.03 24.72 36.72
C GLN A 332 -76.54 25.64 37.87
N ILE A 333 -76.01 25.44 39.09
CA ILE A 333 -76.34 26.27 40.23
C ILE A 333 -75.98 27.75 39.97
N ALA A 334 -74.73 27.98 39.47
CA ALA A 334 -74.25 29.30 39.11
C ALA A 334 -75.13 29.95 38.03
N THR A 335 -75.58 29.17 37.04
CA THR A 335 -76.49 29.65 35.99
C THR A 335 -77.89 29.99 36.51
N MET A 336 -78.45 29.16 37.42
CA MET A 336 -79.75 29.39 38.02
C MET A 336 -79.79 30.67 38.90
N GLN A 337 -78.70 30.94 39.62
CA GLN A 337 -78.55 32.16 40.41
C GLN A 337 -78.55 33.40 39.53
N LEU A 338 -78.13 33.32 38.29
CA LEU A 338 -78.10 34.41 37.32
C LEU A 338 -79.47 34.56 36.58
N GLN A 339 -80.26 33.50 36.43
CA GLN A 339 -81.60 33.53 35.81
C GLN A 339 -82.65 34.34 36.54
N ASN A 340 -82.43 34.68 37.84
CA ASN A 340 -83.27 35.59 38.58
C ASN A 340 -83.16 37.08 38.14
N VAL A 341 -82.30 37.35 37.13
CA VAL A 341 -82.11 38.68 36.51
C VAL A 341 -82.57 38.60 35.07
N ASN A 342 -83.84 38.86 34.77
CA ASN A 342 -84.52 38.98 33.43
C ASN A 342 -83.62 38.70 32.23
N THR A 343 -83.18 37.44 32.02
CA THR A 343 -82.36 37.01 30.92
C THR A 343 -83.18 36.35 29.82
N LEU A 344 -82.73 36.45 28.56
CA LEU A 344 -83.30 35.74 27.42
C LEU A 344 -83.11 34.23 27.55
N GLU A 345 -84.05 33.46 26.99
CA GLU A 345 -83.93 32.05 26.88
C GLU A 345 -82.60 31.67 26.13
N GLY A 346 -81.86 30.65 26.61
CA GLY A 346 -80.56 30.28 26.05
C GLY A 346 -79.35 30.99 26.66
N PHE A 347 -79.53 31.86 27.67
CA PHE A 347 -78.38 32.44 28.41
C PHE A 347 -77.49 31.38 29.01
N GLY A 348 -76.18 31.58 28.88
CA GLY A 348 -75.10 30.62 29.34
C GLY A 348 -74.87 29.42 28.46
N THR A 349 -75.63 29.20 27.40
CA THR A 349 -75.42 28.15 26.40
C THR A 349 -74.15 28.39 25.54
N ASN A 350 -73.67 27.40 24.85
CA ASN A 350 -72.48 27.56 23.96
C ASN A 350 -72.69 28.66 22.90
N PRO A 351 -73.84 28.78 22.21
CA PRO A 351 -74.03 29.86 21.27
C PRO A 351 -73.97 31.24 21.95
N TRP A 352 -74.52 31.36 23.15
CA TRP A 352 -74.51 32.65 23.91
C TRP A 352 -73.06 32.98 24.31
N ARG A 353 -72.24 31.97 24.75
CA ARG A 353 -70.83 32.15 25.09
C ARG A 353 -69.99 32.57 23.90
N THR A 354 -70.17 31.90 22.77
CA THR A 354 -69.50 32.29 21.54
C THR A 354 -69.79 33.74 21.13
N LEU A 355 -71.03 34.12 21.25
CA LEU A 355 -71.47 35.53 21.04
C LEU A 355 -70.76 36.49 22.02
N TRP A 356 -70.71 36.12 23.31
CA TRP A 356 -70.10 36.92 24.35
C TRP A 356 -68.61 37.07 24.15
N GLU A 357 -67.93 35.99 23.87
CA GLU A 357 -66.48 35.98 23.58
C GLU A 357 -66.17 36.79 22.33
N SER A 358 -66.94 36.67 21.28
CA SER A 358 -66.78 37.47 20.06
C SER A 358 -66.97 38.96 20.33
N ALA A 359 -67.98 39.32 21.14
CA ALA A 359 -68.20 40.70 21.56
C ALA A 359 -67.04 41.27 22.39
N ARG A 360 -66.46 40.44 23.29
CA ARG A 360 -65.30 40.78 24.10
C ARG A 360 -64.07 40.98 23.23
N ASN A 361 -63.82 40.07 22.29
CA ASN A 361 -62.69 40.15 21.38
C ASN A 361 -62.79 41.36 20.46
N TYR A 362 -63.98 41.67 20.00
CA TYR A 362 -64.27 42.91 19.23
C TYR A 362 -63.95 44.15 20.04
N ALA A 363 -64.46 44.23 21.29
CA ALA A 363 -64.21 45.36 22.18
C ALA A 363 -62.71 45.56 22.46
N HIS A 364 -61.96 44.44 22.61
CA HIS A 364 -60.54 44.47 22.81
C HIS A 364 -59.79 44.91 21.53
N SER A 365 -60.07 44.30 20.36
CA SER A 365 -59.40 44.61 19.08
C SER A 365 -59.71 46.07 18.61
N SER A 366 -60.76 46.62 19.04
CA SER A 366 -61.15 47.99 18.71
C SER A 366 -60.77 49.02 19.79
N ASN A 367 -59.90 48.62 20.75
CA ASN A 367 -59.47 49.45 21.89
C ASN A 367 -60.62 50.09 22.72
N LEU A 368 -61.79 49.45 22.74
CA LEU A 368 -62.94 49.87 23.50
C LEU A 368 -62.87 49.35 24.96
N SER A 369 -62.02 48.35 25.20
CA SER A 369 -61.72 47.87 26.56
C SER A 369 -60.34 47.19 26.53
N ASP A 370 -59.67 47.01 27.67
CA ASP A 370 -58.40 46.34 27.82
C ASP A 370 -58.50 44.80 27.77
N GLY A 371 -59.58 44.23 27.35
CA GLY A 371 -59.85 42.82 27.18
C GLY A 371 -59.94 41.99 28.46
N GLN A 372 -59.18 42.32 29.50
CA GLN A 372 -59.29 41.69 30.83
C GLN A 372 -60.39 42.26 31.71
N ASN A 373 -60.66 43.53 31.55
CA ASN A 373 -61.61 44.25 32.32
C ASN A 373 -62.89 44.53 31.55
N PHE A 374 -63.18 43.78 30.48
CA PHE A 374 -64.46 43.91 29.78
C PHE A 374 -65.62 43.36 30.60
N PRO A 375 -66.74 44.06 30.72
CA PRO A 375 -66.96 45.47 30.35
C PRO A 375 -66.42 46.39 31.44
N SER A 376 -65.52 47.32 31.10
CA SER A 376 -65.08 48.35 32.03
C SER A 376 -66.13 49.39 32.13
N LEU A 377 -66.66 49.66 33.34
CA LEU A 377 -67.69 50.66 33.63
C LEU A 377 -67.23 52.08 33.25
N ALA A 378 -65.91 52.30 33.10
CA ALA A 378 -65.36 53.62 32.79
C ALA A 378 -65.20 53.92 31.29
N SER A 379 -65.24 52.88 30.42
CA SER A 379 -64.87 53.00 29.02
C SER A 379 -65.91 52.58 28.00
N LEU A 380 -67.05 51.97 28.42
CA LEU A 380 -68.14 51.55 27.53
C LEU A 380 -69.38 52.36 27.77
N GLU A 381 -69.51 53.46 27.03
CA GLU A 381 -70.74 54.27 27.01
C GLU A 381 -71.87 53.63 26.19
N LYS A 382 -71.51 52.78 25.24
CA LYS A 382 -72.46 52.10 24.33
C LYS A 382 -72.24 50.60 24.26
N CYS A 383 -73.30 49.84 24.06
CA CYS A 383 -73.25 48.38 23.84
C CYS A 383 -72.48 48.02 22.56
N VAL A 384 -71.50 47.16 22.65
CA VAL A 384 -70.67 46.74 21.50
C VAL A 384 -71.42 45.96 20.42
N LEU A 385 -72.65 45.47 20.73
CA LEU A 385 -73.50 44.75 19.79
C LEU A 385 -74.54 45.60 19.14
N CYS A 386 -75.36 46.38 19.96
CA CYS A 386 -76.49 47.16 19.43
C CYS A 386 -76.26 48.67 19.44
N GLN A 387 -75.10 49.13 19.94
CA GLN A 387 -74.64 50.51 19.98
C GLN A 387 -75.58 51.47 20.79
N GLN A 388 -76.50 50.94 21.58
CA GLN A 388 -77.30 51.71 22.51
C GLN A 388 -76.49 52.19 23.70
N GLU A 389 -76.83 53.34 24.26
CA GLU A 389 -76.22 53.85 25.50
C GLU A 389 -76.44 52.86 26.65
N LEU A 390 -75.43 52.62 27.45
CA LEU A 390 -75.45 51.72 28.59
C LEU A 390 -75.68 52.53 29.88
N ASP A 391 -76.87 52.39 30.43
CA ASP A 391 -77.20 52.93 31.77
C ASP A 391 -76.46 52.05 32.85
N GLU A 392 -76.46 52.53 34.11
CA GLU A 392 -75.78 51.78 35.22
C GLU A 392 -76.31 50.34 35.38
N THR A 393 -77.59 50.10 35.13
CA THR A 393 -78.20 48.76 35.25
C THR A 393 -77.77 47.82 34.11
N ALA A 394 -77.62 48.37 32.93
CA ALA A 394 -77.09 47.61 31.78
C ALA A 394 -75.59 47.27 31.95
N GLN A 395 -74.83 48.26 32.46
CA GLN A 395 -73.41 48.02 32.76
C GLN A 395 -73.22 46.99 33.88
N GLN A 396 -74.02 47.01 34.93
CA GLN A 396 -74.00 45.99 35.98
C GLN A 396 -74.34 44.59 35.44
N ARG A 397 -75.36 44.51 34.55
CA ARG A 397 -75.67 43.21 33.90
C ARG A 397 -74.53 42.68 33.06
N LEU A 398 -73.87 43.52 32.26
CA LEU A 398 -72.71 43.13 31.47
C LEU A 398 -71.58 42.69 32.37
N THR A 399 -71.33 43.37 33.48
CA THR A 399 -70.30 42.97 34.48
C THR A 399 -70.60 41.59 35.07
N THR A 400 -71.88 41.37 35.44
CA THR A 400 -72.31 40.06 35.95
C THR A 400 -72.20 38.96 34.93
N PHE A 401 -72.47 39.22 33.63
CA PHE A 401 -72.28 38.28 32.53
C PHE A 401 -70.85 37.97 32.32
N ASN A 402 -69.95 38.97 32.40
CA ASN A 402 -68.47 38.73 32.30
C ASN A 402 -67.92 37.88 33.45
N GLN A 403 -68.35 38.19 34.67
CA GLN A 403 -68.00 37.38 35.84
C GLN A 403 -68.45 35.93 35.71
N PHE A 404 -69.65 35.69 35.12
CA PHE A 404 -70.12 34.36 34.85
C PHE A 404 -69.25 33.60 33.83
N VAL A 405 -68.85 34.27 32.72
CA VAL A 405 -68.02 33.68 31.70
C VAL A 405 -66.62 33.45 32.19
N LEU A 406 -66.06 34.36 33.02
CA LEU A 406 -64.77 34.25 33.64
C LEU A 406 -64.76 33.36 34.89
N ASN A 407 -65.90 32.86 35.30
CA ASN A 407 -65.98 31.99 36.48
C ASN A 407 -65.17 30.73 36.26
N ASP A 408 -64.34 30.38 37.23
CA ASP A 408 -63.46 29.18 37.21
C ASP A 408 -64.22 27.86 36.93
N VAL A 409 -65.48 27.76 37.41
CA VAL A 409 -66.35 26.61 37.19
C VAL A 409 -66.63 26.37 35.68
N SER A 410 -66.84 27.47 34.92
CA SER A 410 -67.06 27.40 33.49
C SER A 410 -65.82 26.89 32.74
N THR A 411 -64.66 27.37 33.14
CA THR A 411 -63.33 26.92 32.59
C THR A 411 -63.06 25.45 32.94
N GLN A 412 -63.35 25.05 34.16
CA GLN A 412 -63.24 23.65 34.61
C GLN A 412 -64.23 22.76 33.85
N LEU A 413 -65.45 23.19 33.59
CA LEU A 413 -66.44 22.40 32.82
C LEU A 413 -65.94 22.15 31.38
N ASN A 414 -65.42 23.19 30.72
CA ASN A 414 -64.90 23.08 29.38
C ASN A 414 -63.71 22.13 29.33
N SER A 415 -62.81 22.23 30.32
CA SER A 415 -61.59 21.37 30.43
C SER A 415 -61.97 19.89 30.62
N ILE A 416 -62.87 19.58 31.55
CA ILE A 416 -63.27 18.19 31.80
C ILE A 416 -64.12 17.63 30.64
N ASN A 417 -64.96 18.45 29.97
CA ASN A 417 -65.66 18.04 28.74
C ASN A 417 -64.66 17.64 27.64
N SER A 418 -63.63 18.47 27.43
CA SER A 418 -62.56 18.13 26.45
C SER A 418 -61.88 16.82 26.79
N THR A 419 -61.59 16.60 28.07
CA THR A 419 -60.96 15.34 28.56
C THR A 419 -61.88 14.15 28.28
N ILE A 420 -63.15 14.22 28.63
CA ILE A 420 -64.13 13.16 28.39
C ILE A 420 -64.30 12.91 26.88
N GLN A 421 -64.37 13.97 26.07
CA GLN A 421 -64.41 13.81 24.61
C GLN A 421 -63.18 13.17 24.05
N GLY A 422 -62.00 13.54 24.52
CA GLY A 422 -60.72 12.89 24.16
C GLY A 422 -60.71 11.39 24.47
N LYS A 423 -61.19 11.04 25.69
CA LYS A 423 -61.31 9.60 26.07
C LYS A 423 -62.34 8.87 25.18
N ARG A 424 -63.49 9.48 24.89
CA ARG A 424 -64.51 8.89 23.97
C ARG A 424 -63.89 8.64 22.57
N ASN A 425 -63.15 9.59 22.04
CA ASN A 425 -62.51 9.47 20.74
C ASN A 425 -61.48 8.31 20.74
N LEU A 426 -60.70 8.19 21.84
CA LEU A 426 -59.74 7.10 22.02
C LEU A 426 -60.43 5.72 21.91
N TYR A 427 -61.52 5.50 22.64
CA TYR A 427 -62.24 4.22 22.57
C TYR A 427 -62.97 4.04 21.23
N ASN A 428 -63.48 5.07 20.59
CA ASN A 428 -64.08 5.00 19.26
C ASN A 428 -63.12 4.60 18.17
N SER A 429 -61.88 5.09 18.25
CA SER A 429 -60.83 4.81 17.29
C SER A 429 -60.07 3.50 17.52
N LEU A 430 -60.45 2.73 18.54
CA LEU A 430 -59.78 1.48 18.88
C LEU A 430 -59.93 0.43 17.76
N VAL A 431 -58.80 -0.05 17.24
CA VAL A 431 -58.72 -1.06 16.19
C VAL A 431 -58.20 -2.34 16.79
N ILE A 432 -58.89 -3.44 16.53
CA ILE A 432 -58.46 -4.79 16.92
C ILE A 432 -57.86 -5.47 15.68
N PRO A 433 -56.67 -6.11 15.76
CA PRO A 433 -56.13 -6.89 14.65
C PRO A 433 -57.12 -7.93 14.13
N SER A 434 -57.25 -8.07 12.79
CA SER A 434 -58.17 -9.09 12.22
C SER A 434 -57.62 -10.50 12.45
N ILE A 435 -58.52 -11.49 12.50
CA ILE A 435 -58.17 -12.89 12.73
C ILE A 435 -57.27 -13.45 11.61
N GLU A 436 -57.46 -12.95 10.39
CA GLU A 436 -56.65 -13.35 9.23
C GLU A 436 -55.16 -13.01 9.45
N ASN A 437 -54.89 -11.83 10.07
CA ASN A 437 -53.52 -11.40 10.39
C ASN A 437 -52.90 -12.25 11.54
N LEU A 438 -53.68 -13.01 12.25
CA LEU A 438 -53.33 -13.81 13.41
C LEU A 438 -53.35 -15.33 13.13
N ALA A 439 -53.55 -15.71 11.87
CA ALA A 439 -53.72 -17.12 11.47
C ALA A 439 -52.56 -18.05 11.94
N GLU A 440 -51.38 -17.53 12.10
CA GLU A 440 -50.21 -18.30 12.61
C GLU A 440 -50.34 -18.66 14.09
N LEU A 441 -51.21 -18.00 14.86
CA LEU A 441 -51.46 -18.35 16.27
C LEU A 441 -52.43 -19.50 16.45
N GLU A 442 -53.30 -19.80 15.47
CA GLU A 442 -54.28 -20.86 15.55
C GLU A 442 -53.67 -22.25 15.81
N PRO A 443 -52.58 -22.67 15.12
CA PRO A 443 -51.96 -23.96 15.40
C PRO A 443 -51.15 -23.99 16.71
N LEU A 444 -50.82 -22.79 17.26
CA LEU A 444 -49.95 -22.69 18.43
C LEU A 444 -50.71 -22.58 19.75
N ILE A 445 -51.96 -22.09 19.71
CA ILE A 445 -52.80 -21.88 20.90
C ILE A 445 -54.09 -22.69 20.71
N PRO A 446 -54.37 -23.66 21.59
CA PRO A 446 -55.66 -24.40 21.56
C PRO A 446 -56.84 -23.44 21.64
N ASN A 447 -57.85 -23.64 20.78
CA ASN A 447 -59.06 -22.86 20.72
C ASN A 447 -58.87 -21.35 20.58
N PHE A 448 -57.75 -20.92 19.94
CA PHE A 448 -57.39 -19.50 19.77
C PHE A 448 -58.51 -18.70 19.10
N ARG A 449 -59.12 -19.22 18.05
CA ARG A 449 -60.21 -18.52 17.32
C ARG A 449 -61.40 -18.23 18.21
N ASP A 450 -61.80 -19.15 19.07
CA ASP A 450 -62.93 -18.93 20.01
C ASP A 450 -62.57 -17.88 21.07
N SER A 451 -61.36 -17.97 21.65
CA SER A 451 -60.85 -17.01 22.61
C SER A 451 -60.73 -15.63 22.01
N TYR A 452 -60.27 -15.53 20.77
CA TYR A 452 -60.22 -14.24 20.03
C TYR A 452 -61.61 -13.66 19.78
N ASN A 453 -62.58 -14.48 19.32
CA ASN A 453 -63.96 -14.01 19.09
C ASN A 453 -64.61 -13.54 20.38
N GLN A 454 -64.41 -14.21 21.50
CA GLN A 454 -64.86 -13.78 22.83
C GLN A 454 -64.21 -12.48 23.24
N PHE A 455 -62.93 -12.30 23.02
CA PHE A 455 -62.18 -11.05 23.28
C PHE A 455 -62.75 -9.88 22.46
N VAL A 456 -62.89 -10.05 21.14
CA VAL A 456 -63.42 -9.03 20.22
C VAL A 456 -64.84 -8.61 20.64
N ASN A 457 -65.74 -9.57 20.93
CA ASN A 457 -67.08 -9.28 21.38
C ASN A 457 -67.09 -8.55 22.72
N SER A 458 -66.22 -8.93 23.65
CA SER A 458 -66.08 -8.30 24.95
C SER A 458 -65.56 -6.87 24.80
N VAL A 459 -64.52 -6.61 24.00
CA VAL A 459 -64.01 -5.31 23.71
C VAL A 459 -65.05 -4.41 23.06
N ALA A 460 -65.83 -4.92 22.09
CA ALA A 460 -66.90 -4.18 21.46
C ALA A 460 -68.01 -3.79 22.46
N THR A 461 -68.44 -4.70 23.31
CA THR A 461 -69.46 -4.46 24.35
C THR A 461 -68.94 -3.45 25.37
N PHE A 462 -67.74 -3.65 25.88
CA PHE A 462 -67.17 -2.79 26.93
C PHE A 462 -66.83 -1.38 26.40
N ARG A 463 -66.37 -1.28 25.16
CA ARG A 463 -66.19 0.00 24.47
C ARG A 463 -67.49 0.80 24.47
N ASN A 464 -68.59 0.18 24.06
CA ASN A 464 -69.88 0.82 24.04
C ASN A 464 -70.37 1.21 25.46
N SER A 465 -70.14 0.35 26.44
CA SER A 465 -70.45 0.66 27.86
C SER A 465 -69.65 1.87 28.38
N ILE A 466 -68.38 1.96 28.07
CA ILE A 466 -67.52 3.08 28.43
C ILE A 466 -68.00 4.38 27.77
N ILE A 467 -68.30 4.33 26.45
CA ILE A 467 -68.81 5.51 25.71
C ILE A 467 -70.11 5.98 26.32
N THR A 468 -71.03 5.04 26.62
CA THR A 468 -72.34 5.36 27.26
C THR A 468 -72.11 5.93 28.66
N PHE A 469 -71.25 5.32 29.47
CA PHE A 469 -70.93 5.83 30.82
C PHE A 469 -70.31 7.25 30.75
N LEU A 470 -69.44 7.54 29.83
CA LEU A 470 -68.89 8.89 29.67
C LEU A 470 -69.93 9.92 29.20
N GLN A 471 -70.98 9.47 28.50
CA GLN A 471 -72.10 10.36 28.07
C GLN A 471 -73.13 10.60 29.17
N ASN A 472 -73.56 9.49 29.75
CA ASN A 472 -74.81 9.50 30.57
C ASN A 472 -74.54 9.29 32.06
N GLY A 473 -73.36 8.85 32.45
CA GLY A 473 -73.05 8.38 33.81
C GLY A 473 -73.60 6.99 34.07
N GLY A 474 -73.71 6.60 35.34
CA GLY A 474 -74.16 5.29 35.78
C GLY A 474 -73.06 4.45 36.36
N GLU A 475 -73.22 3.15 36.37
CA GLU A 475 -72.19 2.22 36.82
C GLU A 475 -71.32 1.76 35.66
N LEU A 476 -70.00 1.59 35.94
CA LEU A 476 -69.02 1.09 34.98
C LEU A 476 -68.31 -0.13 35.62
N ASN A 477 -68.83 -1.30 35.32
CA ASN A 477 -68.28 -2.60 35.78
C ASN A 477 -67.82 -3.39 34.55
N ILE A 478 -66.52 -3.47 34.37
CA ILE A 478 -65.88 -4.13 33.20
C ILE A 478 -64.78 -5.06 33.71
N SER A 479 -64.76 -6.26 33.21
CA SER A 479 -63.69 -7.25 33.42
C SER A 479 -63.37 -7.94 32.10
N LEU A 480 -62.35 -7.41 31.42
CA LEU A 480 -61.89 -7.94 30.13
C LEU A 480 -61.05 -9.20 30.38
N GLN A 481 -61.39 -10.29 29.69
CA GLN A 481 -60.54 -11.48 29.65
C GLN A 481 -59.35 -11.25 28.72
N THR A 482 -58.16 -11.50 29.19
CA THR A 482 -56.92 -11.16 28.47
C THR A 482 -56.54 -12.26 27.49
N LEU A 483 -56.03 -11.88 26.28
CA LEU A 483 -55.43 -12.77 25.29
C LEU A 483 -53.92 -12.74 25.36
N THR A 484 -53.34 -11.62 25.84
CA THR A 484 -51.90 -11.41 25.91
C THR A 484 -51.18 -12.54 26.65
N GLN A 485 -51.74 -13.04 27.75
CA GLN A 485 -51.14 -14.13 28.52
C GLN A 485 -51.06 -15.43 27.73
N SER A 486 -52.12 -15.82 27.01
CA SER A 486 -52.15 -17.02 26.17
C SER A 486 -51.13 -16.91 25.02
N ILE A 487 -51.00 -15.73 24.40
CA ILE A 487 -50.00 -15.52 23.32
C ILE A 487 -48.59 -15.52 23.89
N THR A 488 -48.37 -14.92 25.08
CA THR A 488 -47.07 -14.88 25.73
C THR A 488 -46.53 -16.24 26.09
N SER A 489 -47.43 -17.20 26.42
CA SER A 489 -47.04 -18.60 26.78
C SER A 489 -46.35 -19.36 25.64
N ILE A 490 -46.47 -18.90 24.41
CA ILE A 490 -45.81 -19.51 23.23
C ILE A 490 -44.31 -19.14 23.19
N ILE A 491 -43.91 -17.96 23.68
CA ILE A 491 -42.54 -17.49 23.57
C ILE A 491 -41.52 -18.45 24.18
N PRO A 492 -41.72 -19.01 25.40
CA PRO A 492 -40.80 -20.00 25.95
C PRO A 492 -40.66 -21.27 25.11
N VAL A 493 -41.74 -21.69 24.43
CA VAL A 493 -41.69 -22.86 23.55
C VAL A 493 -40.82 -22.60 22.35
N ILE A 494 -41.00 -21.46 21.68
CA ILE A 494 -40.16 -21.05 20.55
C ILE A 494 -38.70 -20.87 20.98
N ASP A 495 -38.48 -20.29 22.16
CA ASP A 495 -37.13 -20.10 22.69
C ASP A 495 -36.44 -21.43 22.98
N ALA A 496 -37.15 -22.43 23.47
CA ALA A 496 -36.64 -23.78 23.67
C ALA A 496 -36.27 -24.46 22.34
N GLU A 497 -37.11 -24.30 21.31
CA GLU A 497 -36.81 -24.83 19.97
C GLU A 497 -35.60 -24.13 19.33
N ILE A 498 -35.47 -22.81 19.48
CA ILE A 498 -34.28 -22.06 19.05
C ILE A 498 -33.04 -22.54 19.75
N ALA A 499 -33.10 -22.76 21.07
CA ALA A 499 -32.00 -23.30 21.87
C ALA A 499 -31.58 -24.70 21.41
N GLN A 500 -32.54 -25.57 21.14
CA GLN A 500 -32.29 -26.93 20.61
C GLN A 500 -31.59 -26.84 19.23
N ASN A 501 -32.13 -26.04 18.32
CA ASN A 501 -31.52 -25.87 17.00
C ASN A 501 -30.11 -25.24 17.07
N ASN A 502 -29.85 -24.31 18.01
CA ASN A 502 -28.52 -23.78 18.26
C ASN A 502 -27.53 -24.87 18.71
N GLN A 503 -27.98 -25.78 19.57
CA GLN A 503 -27.17 -26.90 20.02
C GLN A 503 -26.87 -27.87 18.86
N LEU A 504 -27.87 -28.14 18.02
CA LEU A 504 -27.67 -28.92 16.79
C LEU A 504 -26.72 -28.26 15.83
N LEU A 505 -26.77 -26.92 15.69
CA LEU A 505 -25.86 -26.14 14.85
C LEU A 505 -24.42 -26.18 15.38
N GLN A 506 -24.21 -26.06 16.69
CA GLN A 506 -22.88 -26.20 17.31
C GLN A 506 -22.30 -27.59 17.07
N ASN A 507 -23.09 -28.64 17.29
CA ASN A 507 -22.67 -30.01 17.02
C ASN A 507 -22.31 -30.18 15.54
N ARG A 508 -23.12 -29.66 14.63
CA ARG A 508 -22.88 -29.73 13.20
C ARG A 508 -21.61 -28.97 12.82
N ASN A 509 -21.38 -27.79 13.39
CA ASN A 509 -20.15 -27.00 13.13
C ASN A 509 -18.90 -27.76 13.58
N THR A 510 -18.97 -28.48 14.70
CA THR A 510 -17.89 -29.36 15.15
C THR A 510 -17.67 -30.52 14.16
N LEU A 511 -18.73 -31.17 13.69
CA LEU A 511 -18.65 -32.24 12.69
C LEU A 511 -18.12 -31.72 11.33
N VAL A 512 -18.55 -30.54 10.90
CA VAL A 512 -18.06 -29.90 9.68
C VAL A 512 -16.58 -29.52 9.84
N SER A 513 -16.16 -29.02 11.00
CA SER A 513 -14.75 -28.72 11.29
C SER A 513 -13.88 -29.97 11.21
N GLU A 514 -14.36 -31.10 11.80
CA GLU A 514 -13.69 -32.41 11.72
C GLU A 514 -13.63 -32.92 10.27
N LEU A 515 -14.74 -32.80 9.52
CA LEU A 515 -14.78 -33.13 8.10
C LEU A 515 -13.80 -32.36 7.27
N ASN A 516 -13.69 -31.02 7.49
CA ASN A 516 -12.76 -30.19 6.81
C ASN A 516 -11.30 -30.57 7.15
N GLU A 517 -11.03 -30.89 8.41
CA GLU A 517 -9.70 -31.33 8.85
C GLU A 517 -9.29 -32.64 8.14
N LEU A 518 -10.20 -33.65 8.07
CA LEU A 518 -9.95 -34.89 7.34
C LEU A 518 -9.81 -34.67 5.83
N THR A 519 -10.58 -33.74 5.27
CA THR A 519 -10.49 -33.37 3.85
C THR A 519 -9.17 -32.72 3.53
N ALA A 520 -8.66 -31.84 4.43
CA ALA A 520 -7.33 -31.25 4.30
C ALA A 520 -6.22 -32.31 4.37
N LYS A 521 -6.32 -33.27 5.30
CA LYS A 521 -5.36 -34.40 5.38
C LYS A 521 -5.38 -35.26 4.13
N GLU A 522 -6.54 -35.57 3.60
CA GLU A 522 -6.68 -36.32 2.35
C GLU A 522 -6.08 -35.56 1.17
N PHE A 523 -6.31 -34.23 1.08
CA PHE A 523 -5.70 -33.39 0.06
C PHE A 523 -4.18 -33.48 0.10
N LEU A 524 -3.57 -33.36 1.29
CA LEU A 524 -2.13 -33.47 1.44
C LEU A 524 -1.64 -34.85 1.05
N PHE A 525 -2.35 -35.92 1.44
CA PHE A 525 -2.00 -37.29 1.10
C PHE A 525 -2.05 -37.55 -0.41
N ASN A 526 -3.08 -37.08 -1.10
CA ASN A 526 -3.23 -37.23 -2.55
C ASN A 526 -2.18 -36.42 -3.33
N ASN A 527 -1.71 -35.33 -2.76
CA ASN A 527 -0.66 -34.49 -3.36
C ASN A 527 0.73 -34.74 -2.76
N LYS A 528 0.91 -35.80 -1.97
CA LYS A 528 2.15 -36.10 -1.22
C LYS A 528 3.40 -36.00 -2.08
N THR A 529 3.40 -36.63 -3.25
CA THR A 529 4.55 -36.62 -4.16
C THR A 529 4.93 -35.21 -4.58
N ALA A 530 3.98 -34.39 -5.00
CA ALA A 530 4.21 -33.02 -5.41
C ALA A 530 4.66 -32.13 -4.23
N ILE A 531 4.10 -32.35 -3.05
CA ILE A 531 4.49 -31.63 -1.82
C ILE A 531 5.93 -31.93 -1.43
N LEU A 532 6.33 -33.21 -1.47
CA LEU A 532 7.70 -33.62 -1.14
C LEU A 532 8.71 -33.14 -2.19
N GLN A 533 8.33 -33.17 -3.47
CA GLN A 533 9.16 -32.60 -4.53
C GLN A 533 9.33 -31.09 -4.34
N TYR A 534 8.24 -30.33 -4.12
CA TYR A 534 8.33 -28.91 -3.80
C TYR A 534 9.24 -28.66 -2.60
N PHE A 535 9.08 -29.43 -1.53
CA PHE A 535 9.88 -29.30 -0.32
C PHE A 535 11.38 -29.51 -0.61
N ASP A 536 11.73 -30.60 -1.31
CA ASP A 536 13.11 -30.93 -1.64
C ASP A 536 13.73 -29.86 -2.55
N GLU A 537 12.99 -29.39 -3.57
CA GLU A 537 13.42 -28.29 -4.45
C GLU A 537 13.59 -26.98 -3.67
N HIS A 538 12.66 -26.65 -2.78
CA HIS A 538 12.72 -25.43 -1.96
C HIS A 538 13.94 -25.47 -1.01
N LYS A 539 14.18 -26.58 -0.36
CA LYS A 539 15.35 -26.78 0.52
C LYS A 539 16.65 -26.66 -0.27
N TYR A 540 16.71 -27.28 -1.44
CA TYR A 540 17.89 -27.20 -2.30
C TYR A 540 18.13 -25.76 -2.78
N LYS A 541 17.11 -25.05 -3.25
CA LYS A 541 17.21 -23.63 -3.62
C LYS A 541 17.70 -22.77 -2.46
N SER A 542 17.16 -22.98 -1.26
CA SER A 542 17.58 -22.24 -0.06
C SER A 542 19.05 -22.49 0.27
N TRP A 543 19.51 -23.74 0.15
CA TRP A 543 20.90 -24.07 0.34
C TRP A 543 21.82 -23.48 -0.75
N ILE A 544 21.40 -23.50 -2.02
CA ILE A 544 22.12 -22.83 -3.13
C ILE A 544 22.26 -21.32 -2.88
N ASN A 545 21.21 -20.66 -2.38
CA ASN A 545 21.30 -19.25 -2.01
C ASN A 545 22.38 -19.01 -0.93
N THR A 546 22.53 -19.94 0.01
CA THR A 546 23.59 -19.89 1.02
C THR A 546 24.99 -20.05 0.37
N CYS A 547 25.11 -20.91 -0.64
CA CYS A 547 26.35 -21.07 -1.41
C CYS A 547 26.66 -19.78 -2.21
N GLN A 548 25.67 -19.21 -2.88
CA GLN A 548 25.85 -17.96 -3.64
C GLN A 548 26.25 -16.78 -2.73
N ALA A 549 25.77 -16.75 -1.50
CA ALA A 549 26.15 -15.70 -0.54
C ALA A 549 27.64 -15.72 -0.20
N GLN A 550 28.33 -16.90 -0.31
CA GLN A 550 29.77 -17.01 -0.13
C GLN A 550 30.57 -16.32 -1.26
N LEU A 551 29.94 -16.08 -2.41
CA LEU A 551 30.54 -15.43 -3.57
C LEU A 551 30.41 -13.90 -3.54
N ALA A 552 30.19 -13.31 -2.38
CA ALA A 552 30.08 -11.84 -2.22
C ALA A 552 31.42 -11.17 -2.58
N THR A 553 31.37 -10.22 -3.52
CA THR A 553 32.55 -9.54 -4.07
C THR A 553 32.94 -8.25 -3.34
N ASN A 554 32.18 -7.80 -2.34
CA ASN A 554 32.42 -6.55 -1.61
C ASN A 554 33.81 -6.50 -0.95
N GLY A 555 34.26 -7.63 -0.39
CA GLY A 555 35.58 -7.73 0.23
C GLY A 555 36.74 -7.64 -0.81
N ILE A 556 36.51 -8.21 -2.00
CA ILE A 556 37.46 -8.16 -3.13
C ILE A 556 37.55 -6.74 -3.67
N SER A 557 36.38 -6.11 -3.95
CA SER A 557 36.32 -4.73 -4.44
C SER A 557 36.96 -3.72 -3.49
N ARG A 558 36.79 -3.94 -2.17
CA ARG A 558 37.48 -3.11 -1.16
C ARG A 558 38.98 -3.28 -1.22
N LYS A 559 39.46 -4.53 -1.38
CA LYS A 559 40.93 -4.81 -1.49
C LYS A 559 41.50 -4.24 -2.78
N ILE A 560 40.81 -4.37 -3.91
CA ILE A 560 41.18 -3.70 -5.17
C ILE A 560 41.31 -2.19 -4.94
N GLY A 561 40.29 -1.58 -4.32
CA GLY A 561 40.31 -0.14 -4.03
C GLY A 561 41.51 0.30 -3.19
N GLU A 562 41.81 -0.44 -2.13
CA GLU A 562 42.99 -0.21 -1.26
C GLU A 562 44.29 -0.26 -2.05
N LEU A 563 44.48 -1.32 -2.82
CA LEU A 563 45.70 -1.51 -3.61
C LEU A 563 45.85 -0.48 -4.72
N MET A 564 44.76 -0.17 -5.41
CA MET A 564 44.73 0.86 -6.45
C MET A 564 45.01 2.25 -5.88
N GLU A 565 44.44 2.60 -4.72
CA GLU A 565 44.73 3.87 -4.06
C GLU A 565 46.20 4.01 -3.70
N ASN A 566 46.77 2.99 -3.09
CA ASN A 566 48.15 3.02 -2.63
C ASN A 566 49.19 2.97 -3.76
N GLN A 567 48.91 2.29 -4.88
CA GLN A 567 49.86 2.02 -5.92
C GLN A 567 49.57 2.63 -7.29
N ALA A 568 48.31 3.02 -7.55
CA ALA A 568 47.91 3.66 -8.82
C ALA A 568 47.58 5.14 -8.62
N VAL A 569 46.54 5.41 -7.82
CA VAL A 569 46.04 6.78 -7.63
C VAL A 569 47.09 7.69 -6.95
N SER A 570 47.82 7.15 -5.99
CA SER A 570 48.92 7.84 -5.31
C SER A 570 50.06 8.17 -6.26
N LEU A 571 50.46 7.22 -7.14
CA LEU A 571 51.48 7.46 -8.16
C LEU A 571 50.98 8.52 -9.18
N GLN A 572 49.75 8.41 -9.64
CA GLN A 572 49.18 9.38 -10.56
C GLN A 572 49.13 10.78 -9.93
N HIS A 573 48.80 10.86 -8.65
CA HIS A 573 48.85 12.14 -7.94
C HIS A 573 50.26 12.71 -7.84
N GLN A 574 51.26 11.88 -7.59
CA GLN A 574 52.65 12.32 -7.53
C GLN A 574 53.13 12.88 -8.89
N GLU A 575 52.89 12.13 -9.98
CA GLU A 575 53.22 12.60 -11.33
C GLU A 575 52.41 13.83 -11.74
N PHE A 576 51.11 13.88 -11.39
CA PHE A 576 50.26 15.03 -11.61
C PHE A 576 50.81 16.29 -10.92
N VAL A 577 51.19 16.18 -9.66
CA VAL A 577 51.79 17.32 -8.92
C VAL A 577 53.14 17.73 -9.52
N SER A 578 53.94 16.74 -9.99
CA SER A 578 55.21 17.00 -10.68
C SER A 578 55.00 17.83 -11.96
N HIS A 579 54.06 17.41 -12.83
CA HIS A 579 53.73 18.15 -14.05
C HIS A 579 53.08 19.48 -13.74
N LEU A 580 52.19 19.57 -12.76
CA LEU A 580 51.51 20.79 -12.37
C LEU A 580 52.47 21.81 -11.79
N ASN A 581 53.48 21.41 -11.02
CA ASN A 581 54.56 22.26 -10.54
C ASN A 581 55.40 22.90 -11.68
N PHE A 582 55.54 22.22 -12.80
CA PHE A 582 56.20 22.72 -13.98
C PHE A 582 55.39 23.88 -14.63
N PHE A 583 54.08 23.75 -14.70
CA PHE A 583 53.19 24.74 -15.28
C PHE A 583 52.78 25.86 -14.30
N ASN A 584 52.41 25.51 -13.08
CA ASN A 584 51.95 26.46 -12.06
C ASN A 584 52.12 25.90 -10.63
N ARG A 585 53.12 26.36 -9.92
CA ARG A 585 53.45 25.91 -8.55
C ARG A 585 52.34 26.17 -7.53
N ASP A 586 51.64 27.29 -7.67
CA ASP A 586 50.59 27.64 -6.70
C ASP A 586 49.38 26.71 -6.78
N LEU A 587 49.04 26.20 -7.97
CA LEU A 587 47.98 25.23 -8.16
C LEU A 587 48.37 23.85 -7.62
N ALA A 588 49.63 23.48 -7.69
CA ALA A 588 50.09 22.15 -7.28
C ALA A 588 49.83 21.82 -5.80
N SER A 589 49.76 22.86 -4.94
CA SER A 589 49.41 22.69 -3.51
C SER A 589 47.90 22.66 -3.25
N LYS A 590 47.09 23.10 -4.19
CA LYS A 590 45.64 23.32 -4.03
C LYS A 590 44.79 22.21 -4.66
N VAL A 591 45.36 21.45 -5.60
CA VAL A 591 44.62 20.43 -6.36
C VAL A 591 45.11 19.05 -6.03
N LEU A 592 44.21 18.09 -5.94
CA LEU A 592 44.53 16.68 -5.69
C LEU A 592 43.74 15.75 -6.60
N ILE A 593 44.31 14.58 -6.87
CA ILE A 593 43.60 13.44 -7.43
C ILE A 593 43.35 12.45 -6.30
N SER A 594 42.10 12.06 -6.12
CA SER A 594 41.67 11.10 -5.08
C SER A 594 40.76 10.02 -5.62
N ARG A 595 40.80 8.84 -5.02
CA ARG A 595 39.85 7.77 -5.29
C ARG A 595 38.48 8.16 -4.79
N THR A 596 37.44 7.94 -5.60
CA THR A 596 36.05 8.15 -5.23
C THR A 596 35.38 6.84 -4.85
N ARG A 597 35.51 5.82 -5.67
CA ARG A 597 34.90 4.49 -5.44
C ARG A 597 35.65 3.39 -6.21
N THR A 598 35.34 2.14 -5.84
CA THR A 598 35.68 0.95 -6.61
C THR A 598 34.41 0.11 -6.80
N SER A 599 34.10 -0.25 -8.04
CA SER A 599 32.90 -1.02 -8.38
C SER A 599 33.22 -2.02 -9.49
N GLN A 600 32.82 -3.26 -9.32
CA GLN A 600 33.03 -4.34 -10.30
C GLN A 600 34.50 -4.47 -10.79
N GLY A 601 35.44 -4.27 -9.88
CA GLY A 601 36.88 -4.34 -10.20
C GLY A 601 37.48 -3.04 -10.77
N ASN A 602 36.67 -2.05 -11.16
CA ASN A 602 37.19 -0.78 -11.67
C ASN A 602 37.26 0.27 -10.54
N THR A 603 38.40 0.95 -10.45
CA THR A 603 38.62 2.04 -9.52
C THR A 603 38.43 3.35 -10.24
N TYR A 604 37.68 4.25 -9.59
CA TYR A 604 37.36 5.58 -10.09
C TYR A 604 38.06 6.64 -9.26
N GLN A 605 38.51 7.69 -9.93
CA GLN A 605 39.19 8.83 -9.34
C GLN A 605 38.62 10.14 -9.85
N ARG A 606 38.83 11.20 -9.09
CA ARG A 606 38.40 12.58 -9.43
C ARG A 606 39.47 13.57 -9.06
N CYS A 607 39.60 14.57 -9.90
CA CYS A 607 40.36 15.79 -9.58
C CYS A 607 39.49 16.70 -8.69
N GLY A 608 40.06 17.24 -7.62
CA GLY A 608 39.39 18.11 -6.68
C GLY A 608 40.31 19.16 -6.05
N LEU A 609 39.70 20.07 -5.30
CA LEU A 609 40.44 21.08 -4.55
C LEU A 609 40.73 20.59 -3.14
N ASN A 610 41.96 20.80 -2.67
CA ASN A 610 42.37 20.29 -1.35
C ASN A 610 41.64 21.05 -0.23
N GLY A 611 40.84 20.27 0.57
CA GLY A 611 40.07 20.81 1.68
C GLY A 611 38.81 21.63 1.30
N ILE A 612 38.41 21.66 0.03
CA ILE A 612 37.27 22.42 -0.49
C ILE A 612 36.33 21.49 -1.24
N ASN A 613 35.03 21.56 -0.93
CA ASN A 613 34.02 20.71 -1.55
C ASN A 613 33.41 21.25 -2.87
N ASP A 614 33.78 22.49 -3.24
CA ASP A 614 33.28 23.10 -4.48
C ASP A 614 33.99 22.53 -5.71
N SER A 615 33.32 22.63 -6.86
CA SER A 615 33.87 22.12 -8.13
C SER A 615 34.99 23.02 -8.65
N ILE A 616 35.98 22.40 -9.32
CA ILE A 616 37.14 23.11 -9.91
C ILE A 616 36.67 24.23 -10.85
N ASN A 617 35.68 23.99 -11.71
CA ASN A 617 35.18 24.95 -12.69
C ASN A 617 34.40 26.12 -12.07
N SER A 618 33.94 26.02 -10.82
CA SER A 618 33.29 27.16 -10.15
C SER A 618 34.29 28.14 -9.51
N ILE A 619 35.54 27.74 -9.35
CA ILE A 619 36.56 28.50 -8.59
C ILE A 619 37.73 28.93 -9.46
N LEU A 620 38.20 28.04 -10.36
CA LEU A 620 39.42 28.28 -11.13
C LEU A 620 39.09 28.83 -12.53
N SER A 621 39.97 29.65 -13.04
CA SER A 621 39.91 30.19 -14.40
C SER A 621 40.03 29.09 -15.45
N GLU A 622 39.54 29.34 -16.66
CA GLU A 622 39.62 28.39 -17.78
C GLU A 622 41.07 27.97 -18.10
N GLY A 623 42.02 28.91 -18.03
CA GLY A 623 43.44 28.61 -18.22
C GLY A 623 44.00 27.68 -17.13
N GLU A 624 43.64 27.89 -15.86
CA GLU A 624 44.04 27.01 -14.75
C GLU A 624 43.43 25.62 -14.91
N GLN A 625 42.18 25.55 -15.34
CA GLN A 625 41.50 24.28 -15.62
C GLN A 625 42.22 23.51 -16.73
N LYS A 626 42.62 24.14 -17.81
CA LYS A 626 43.37 23.50 -18.91
C LYS A 626 44.73 23.00 -18.44
N ILE A 627 45.45 23.75 -17.61
CA ILE A 627 46.73 23.33 -17.03
C ILE A 627 46.53 22.08 -16.14
N ILE A 628 45.48 22.05 -15.33
CA ILE A 628 45.14 20.89 -14.48
C ILE A 628 44.83 19.66 -15.34
N ALA A 629 43.96 19.84 -16.36
CA ALA A 629 43.62 18.75 -17.27
C ALA A 629 44.83 18.18 -18.01
N LEU A 630 45.67 19.05 -18.54
CA LEU A 630 46.90 18.67 -19.23
C LEU A 630 47.87 17.97 -18.30
N SER A 631 48.05 18.47 -17.07
CA SER A 631 48.90 17.83 -16.07
C SER A 631 48.42 16.45 -15.68
N ASN A 632 47.11 16.24 -15.56
CA ASN A 632 46.52 14.95 -15.26
C ASN A 632 46.71 13.96 -16.44
N PHE A 633 46.47 14.38 -17.66
CA PHE A 633 46.75 13.60 -18.87
C PHE A 633 48.22 13.20 -18.96
N LEU A 634 49.18 14.13 -18.77
CA LEU A 634 50.61 13.84 -18.79
C LEU A 634 51.00 12.87 -17.68
N ALA A 635 50.38 12.97 -16.50
CA ALA A 635 50.60 12.01 -15.42
C ALA A 635 50.20 10.60 -15.84
N GLU A 636 49.06 10.40 -16.50
CA GLU A 636 48.64 9.09 -17.04
C GLU A 636 49.65 8.55 -18.07
N CYS A 637 50.15 9.40 -18.95
CA CYS A 637 51.16 9.02 -19.93
C CYS A 637 52.49 8.61 -19.27
N THR A 638 52.88 9.23 -18.17
CA THR A 638 54.19 9.03 -17.49
C THR A 638 54.18 7.77 -16.61
N ILE A 639 53.08 7.51 -15.87
CA ILE A 639 53.04 6.39 -14.90
C ILE A 639 53.29 5.02 -15.53
N ASP A 640 52.79 4.84 -16.72
CA ASP A 640 52.89 3.54 -17.41
C ASP A 640 54.29 3.35 -18.04
N ASN A 641 55.13 4.35 -17.89
CA ASN A 641 56.51 4.41 -18.45
C ASN A 641 56.53 4.10 -19.96
N ARG A 642 55.41 4.38 -20.65
CA ARG A 642 55.22 4.17 -22.08
C ARG A 642 55.73 5.40 -22.83
N LEU A 643 56.81 5.20 -23.56
CA LEU A 643 57.32 6.21 -24.51
C LEU A 643 56.51 6.19 -25.82
N ASN A 644 55.20 6.35 -25.70
CA ASN A 644 54.28 6.27 -26.83
C ASN A 644 54.19 7.61 -27.56
N THR A 645 53.66 7.62 -28.77
CA THR A 645 53.22 8.84 -29.44
C THR A 645 52.11 9.51 -28.64
N ILE A 646 52.29 10.81 -28.35
CA ILE A 646 51.28 11.65 -27.74
C ILE A 646 50.83 12.67 -28.78
N ILE A 647 49.51 12.86 -28.91
CA ILE A 647 48.90 13.77 -29.88
C ILE A 647 48.12 14.83 -29.12
N PHE A 648 48.41 16.12 -29.41
CA PHE A 648 47.72 17.26 -28.87
C PHE A 648 46.89 17.95 -29.95
N ASP A 649 45.63 18.20 -29.72
CA ASP A 649 44.77 19.04 -30.56
C ASP A 649 44.32 20.29 -29.77
N ASP A 650 44.88 21.45 -30.10
CA ASP A 650 44.65 22.73 -29.45
C ASP A 650 44.69 22.69 -27.90
N PRO A 651 45.82 22.24 -27.30
CA PRO A 651 45.89 21.99 -25.86
C PRO A 651 45.83 23.25 -24.99
N VAL A 652 46.04 24.44 -25.56
CA VAL A 652 46.24 25.70 -24.81
C VAL A 652 45.44 26.92 -25.35
N THR A 653 44.51 26.73 -26.31
CA THR A 653 43.69 27.83 -26.87
C THR A 653 42.31 27.93 -26.26
#